data_4cc0fdef78de0d2fa7eabcf2f91ebe84
#
_entry.id   4cc0fdef78de0d2fa7eabcf2f91ebe84
#
_cell.length_a   1.000
_cell.length_b   1.000
_cell.length_c   1.000
_cell.angle_alpha   90.00
_cell.angle_beta   90.00
_cell.angle_gamma   90.00
#
_symmetry.space_group_name_H-M   'P 1'
#
loop_
_entity.id
_entity.type
_entity.pdbx_description
1 polymer ?
#
loop_
_entity_poly.entity_id
_entity_poly.type
_entity_poly.pdbx_seq_one_letter_code
_entity_poly.pdbx_strand_id
1 'polypeptide(L)'
;VRWLKRILVLLLILALGVTAFAVYTVRRSFPQVSGELSVTGLQDRVEVFRDRLGVPHIYASNQHDLFFAQGYTHAQDRFWQMDFWRHIGSARLSEMFGESQVETDMFLRSLGWEALAEQEWETLGSSTRQVLQSYADGVNAYLETHAGSGISLEYAILPLQNPDYEIEPWSPINTLTWVKVMSWDLGGNMEDEIARAVLGKTLPPERVEQLYPPFREDKPVIVEDGTATASLHSPTPLPDGAVAAIEAGAAGAELVNDLTGGGFEGIGSNNWALSGSMTGSGLPLLANDTHLAIQMPSIWYGIGLHCTGDGVECPYQVVGFSFAGAPGVVIGHNEHHAWGVTNAAADTQDLFIERVNPANPDQYEVNGEWIDFEERSELIEVAGAEENVTFTVRSTRHGPVISGTFLEDQLEASSSVQVPEEYVVSLAWRTLQPSFVVEAVLGINRATSYEEFREALRSWDIAPQNVVYADVEGNIAYHLTGEIPIRASGDGRYPAPGWDSSHDWTSFIPVDSLPSLLNPESGFIVTANQPVLRPGSEPMIGTDAAAGYRAGRIEELLQAVPAHDVETTQRIQFDSFDGGAEVVVPHLLALDGMDDPVLADLLVRLEGWATGQETLQTRANSVGAGIYQAVWRHLLDLTFRDELPEEQRPSGGARWFEVVRGLLEEPEDPFWDDITTPELETRDDILVSALEEAEAELNALLGDDPDDWAWGRLHTAEFENQTFG
;
A
#
# COMPACT_ATOMS: atom_id res chain seq x y z
N VAL A 1 56.59 9.15 26.95
CA VAL A 1 55.65 10.28 27.15
C VAL A 1 55.59 11.19 25.90
N ARG A 2 56.72 11.65 25.32
CA ARG A 2 56.70 12.52 24.12
C ARG A 2 56.15 11.83 22.86
N TRP A 3 56.42 10.55 22.68
CA TRP A 3 55.94 9.75 21.55
C TRP A 3 54.44 9.49 21.66
N LEU A 4 53.93 9.16 22.86
CA LEU A 4 52.49 9.03 23.12
C LEU A 4 51.71 10.33 22.81
N LYS A 5 52.26 11.48 23.20
CA LYS A 5 51.66 12.78 22.87
C LYS A 5 51.61 13.04 21.36
N ARG A 6 52.63 12.64 20.59
CA ARG A 6 52.61 12.75 19.12
C ARG A 6 51.59 11.86 18.46
N ILE A 7 51.42 10.60 18.94
CA ILE A 7 50.37 9.69 18.47
C ILE A 7 49.01 10.27 18.79
N LEU A 8 48.76 10.76 19.99
CA LEU A 8 47.49 11.38 20.39
C LEU A 8 47.15 12.60 19.52
N VAL A 9 48.14 13.43 19.21
CA VAL A 9 47.95 14.58 18.29
C VAL A 9 47.64 14.10 16.87
N LEU A 10 48.33 13.06 16.37
CA LEU A 10 48.04 12.51 15.04
C LEU A 10 46.63 11.88 14.98
N LEU A 11 46.21 11.13 16.00
CA LEU A 11 44.86 10.58 16.11
C LEU A 11 43.80 11.69 16.18
N LEU A 12 44.09 12.79 16.91
CA LEU A 12 43.18 13.92 16.98
C LEU A 12 43.06 14.64 15.62
N ILE A 13 44.16 14.82 14.91
CA ILE A 13 44.17 15.43 13.56
C ILE A 13 43.41 14.51 12.58
N LEU A 14 43.62 13.20 12.66
CA LEU A 14 42.88 12.21 11.84
C LEU A 14 41.36 12.26 12.14
N ALA A 15 41.02 12.25 13.43
CA ALA A 15 39.61 12.35 13.86
C ALA A 15 38.95 13.64 13.39
N LEU A 16 39.62 14.79 13.51
CA LEU A 16 39.12 16.06 13.00
C LEU A 16 39.02 16.05 11.47
N GLY A 17 39.97 15.42 10.77
CA GLY A 17 39.92 15.27 9.31
C GLY A 17 38.72 14.41 8.86
N VAL A 18 38.50 13.28 9.53
CA VAL A 18 37.34 12.38 9.28
C VAL A 18 36.01 13.11 9.57
N THR A 19 35.93 13.81 10.71
CA THR A 19 34.73 14.59 11.05
C THR A 19 34.46 15.69 10.03
N ALA A 20 35.50 16.44 9.62
CA ALA A 20 35.34 17.49 8.62
C ALA A 20 34.91 16.93 7.26
N PHE A 21 35.45 15.78 6.86
CA PHE A 21 35.06 15.08 5.65
C PHE A 21 33.60 14.59 5.74
N ALA A 22 33.20 13.96 6.84
CA ALA A 22 31.82 13.51 7.06
C ALA A 22 30.82 14.69 6.99
N VAL A 23 31.13 15.79 7.70
CA VAL A 23 30.29 17.02 7.68
C VAL A 23 30.21 17.61 6.26
N TYR A 24 31.32 17.61 5.52
CA TYR A 24 31.36 18.09 4.13
C TYR A 24 30.48 17.19 3.23
N THR A 25 30.60 15.85 3.33
CA THR A 25 29.84 14.89 2.54
C THR A 25 28.34 15.03 2.80
N VAL A 26 27.92 15.08 4.08
CA VAL A 26 26.51 15.26 4.45
C VAL A 26 25.98 16.61 3.95
N ARG A 27 26.74 17.70 4.11
CA ARG A 27 26.26 19.03 3.70
C ARG A 27 26.15 19.21 2.19
N ARG A 28 26.87 18.44 1.40
CA ARG A 28 26.79 18.52 -0.06
C ARG A 28 25.45 18.05 -0.62
N SER A 29 24.76 17.11 0.08
CA SER A 29 23.44 16.61 -0.32
C SER A 29 22.29 17.55 0.05
N PHE A 30 22.56 18.62 0.83
CA PHE A 30 21.48 19.52 1.24
C PHE A 30 21.00 20.36 0.05
N PRO A 31 19.66 20.47 -0.13
CA PRO A 31 19.09 21.27 -1.19
C PRO A 31 19.42 22.75 -1.04
N GLN A 32 19.59 23.45 -2.15
CA GLN A 32 19.67 24.90 -2.15
C GLN A 32 18.26 25.49 -2.05
N VAL A 33 17.91 26.04 -0.88
CA VAL A 33 16.56 26.54 -0.57
C VAL A 33 16.45 28.07 -0.68
N SER A 34 17.50 28.76 -1.13
CA SER A 34 17.50 30.23 -1.30
C SER A 34 18.55 30.70 -2.30
N GLY A 35 18.30 31.83 -2.94
CA GLY A 35 19.19 32.45 -3.94
C GLY A 35 18.65 32.32 -5.35
N GLU A 36 19.53 32.53 -6.35
CA GLU A 36 19.22 32.42 -7.77
C GLU A 36 20.05 31.30 -8.39
N LEU A 37 19.40 30.49 -9.24
CA LEU A 37 20.03 29.46 -10.04
C LEU A 37 19.86 29.77 -11.52
N SER A 38 20.89 29.51 -12.33
CA SER A 38 20.78 29.51 -13.77
C SER A 38 20.70 28.07 -14.25
N VAL A 39 19.55 27.66 -14.73
CA VAL A 39 19.26 26.29 -15.16
C VAL A 39 18.98 26.29 -16.65
N THR A 40 19.71 25.45 -17.39
CA THR A 40 19.49 25.26 -18.83
C THR A 40 18.19 24.51 -19.06
N GLY A 41 17.40 24.91 -20.07
CA GLY A 41 16.13 24.27 -20.43
C GLY A 41 14.89 25.09 -20.07
N LEU A 42 14.94 25.98 -19.07
CA LEU A 42 13.86 26.92 -18.79
C LEU A 42 13.69 27.92 -19.94
N GLN A 43 12.41 28.22 -20.27
CA GLN A 43 12.03 29.21 -21.28
C GLN A 43 11.93 30.61 -20.66
N ASP A 44 11.39 30.69 -19.44
CA ASP A 44 11.19 31.91 -18.67
C ASP A 44 11.67 31.77 -17.23
N ARG A 45 11.59 32.85 -16.46
CA ARG A 45 11.90 32.87 -15.05
C ARG A 45 10.86 32.07 -14.26
N VAL A 46 11.31 31.16 -13.40
CA VAL A 46 10.50 30.44 -12.42
C VAL A 46 10.87 30.91 -11.01
N GLU A 47 9.87 31.03 -10.14
CA GLU A 47 10.05 31.32 -8.71
C GLU A 47 9.60 30.12 -7.87
N VAL A 48 10.43 29.71 -6.90
CA VAL A 48 10.11 28.63 -5.98
C VAL A 48 10.16 29.18 -4.57
N PHE A 49 9.03 29.19 -3.89
CA PHE A 49 8.91 29.60 -2.49
C PHE A 49 8.68 28.36 -1.62
N ARG A 50 9.48 28.21 -0.58
CA ARG A 50 9.23 27.18 0.42
C ARG A 50 8.52 27.80 1.63
N ASP A 51 7.42 27.19 2.04
CA ASP A 51 6.68 27.62 3.22
C ASP A 51 7.42 27.28 4.52
N ARG A 52 6.77 27.52 5.66
CA ARG A 52 7.35 27.23 6.98
C ARG A 52 7.61 25.73 7.25
N LEU A 53 6.95 24.85 6.51
CA LEU A 53 7.11 23.38 6.57
C LEU A 53 8.11 22.88 5.54
N GLY A 54 8.65 23.77 4.69
CA GLY A 54 9.56 23.43 3.62
C GLY A 54 8.89 23.01 2.33
N VAL A 55 7.55 23.02 2.25
CA VAL A 55 6.78 22.68 1.06
C VAL A 55 7.06 23.69 -0.06
N PRO A 56 7.53 23.26 -1.25
CA PRO A 56 7.80 24.15 -2.35
C PRO A 56 6.50 24.55 -3.08
N HIS A 57 6.38 25.85 -3.35
CA HIS A 57 5.37 26.44 -4.23
C HIS A 57 6.06 26.97 -5.47
N ILE A 58 5.78 26.42 -6.63
CA ILE A 58 6.43 26.72 -7.91
C ILE A 58 5.52 27.66 -8.71
N TYR A 59 6.06 28.81 -9.13
CA TYR A 59 5.38 29.82 -9.92
C TYR A 59 6.06 29.95 -11.28
N ALA A 60 5.34 29.62 -12.36
CA ALA A 60 5.82 29.67 -13.74
C ALA A 60 4.80 30.33 -14.69
N SER A 61 5.27 30.93 -15.78
CA SER A 61 4.43 31.59 -16.76
C SER A 61 3.84 30.63 -17.80
N ASN A 62 4.38 29.43 -17.93
CA ASN A 62 3.99 28.44 -18.94
C ASN A 62 4.05 27.01 -18.36
N GLN A 63 3.35 26.07 -19.01
CA GLN A 63 3.25 24.67 -18.57
C GLN A 63 4.60 23.96 -18.60
N HIS A 64 5.42 24.18 -19.61
CA HIS A 64 6.73 23.54 -19.72
C HIS A 64 7.58 23.86 -18.48
N ASP A 65 7.75 25.13 -18.15
CA ASP A 65 8.59 25.56 -17.05
C ASP A 65 8.04 25.16 -15.67
N LEU A 66 6.69 25.04 -15.57
CA LEU A 66 6.04 24.55 -14.34
C LEU A 66 6.44 23.12 -14.02
N PHE A 67 6.28 22.20 -14.98
CA PHE A 67 6.61 20.79 -14.78
C PHE A 67 8.11 20.51 -14.83
N PHE A 68 8.88 21.30 -15.60
CA PHE A 68 10.34 21.30 -15.53
C PHE A 68 10.81 21.61 -14.11
N ALA A 69 10.29 22.67 -13.50
CA ALA A 69 10.66 23.05 -12.15
C ALA A 69 10.17 22.06 -11.09
N GLN A 70 9.02 21.38 -11.32
CA GLN A 70 8.59 20.27 -10.47
C GLN A 70 9.60 19.12 -10.52
N GLY A 71 10.01 18.68 -11.69
CA GLY A 71 11.01 17.62 -11.85
C GLY A 71 12.35 17.98 -11.22
N TYR A 72 12.83 19.21 -11.43
CA TYR A 72 14.05 19.74 -10.80
C TYR A 72 13.96 19.72 -9.27
N THR A 73 12.83 20.14 -8.70
CA THR A 73 12.61 20.22 -7.25
C THR A 73 12.51 18.84 -6.63
N HIS A 74 11.80 17.89 -7.28
CA HIS A 74 11.73 16.49 -6.84
C HIS A 74 13.14 15.86 -6.84
N ALA A 75 13.92 16.06 -7.90
CA ALA A 75 15.29 15.54 -7.97
C ALA A 75 16.19 16.17 -6.89
N GLN A 76 16.08 17.46 -6.64
CA GLN A 76 16.85 18.15 -5.61
C GLN A 76 16.57 17.57 -4.21
N ASP A 77 15.34 17.21 -3.92
CA ASP A 77 14.91 16.83 -2.57
C ASP A 77 14.87 15.31 -2.37
N ARG A 78 14.66 14.51 -3.44
CA ARG A 78 14.25 13.10 -3.33
C ARG A 78 14.88 12.19 -4.39
N PHE A 79 15.96 12.55 -5.07
CA PHE A 79 16.42 11.77 -6.23
C PHE A 79 16.80 10.33 -5.90
N TRP A 80 17.37 10.04 -4.71
CA TRP A 80 17.62 8.65 -4.31
C TRP A 80 16.33 7.82 -4.29
N GLN A 81 15.27 8.34 -3.67
CA GLN A 81 13.95 7.69 -3.67
C GLN A 81 13.45 7.45 -5.10
N MET A 82 13.56 8.47 -5.98
CA MET A 82 13.17 8.35 -7.39
C MET A 82 13.99 7.26 -8.11
N ASP A 83 15.29 7.24 -7.90
CA ASP A 83 16.22 6.29 -8.53
C ASP A 83 15.98 4.85 -8.07
N PHE A 84 15.75 4.64 -6.78
CA PHE A 84 15.40 3.34 -6.22
C PHE A 84 14.08 2.81 -6.80
N TRP A 85 13.02 3.63 -6.80
CA TRP A 85 11.71 3.23 -7.31
C TRP A 85 11.70 2.98 -8.81
N ARG A 86 12.47 3.72 -9.61
CA ARG A 86 12.58 3.39 -11.04
C ARG A 86 13.28 2.06 -11.29
N HIS A 87 14.25 1.68 -10.44
CA HIS A 87 14.90 0.38 -10.56
C HIS A 87 13.94 -0.77 -10.20
N ILE A 88 13.06 -0.59 -9.22
CA ILE A 88 11.94 -1.53 -8.99
C ILE A 88 11.05 -1.58 -10.23
N GLY A 89 10.58 -0.44 -10.72
CA GLY A 89 9.66 -0.36 -11.85
C GLY A 89 10.22 -0.91 -13.16
N SER A 90 11.53 -0.85 -13.36
CA SER A 90 12.23 -1.41 -14.54
C SER A 90 12.84 -2.78 -14.28
N ALA A 91 12.67 -3.35 -13.06
CA ALA A 91 13.24 -4.63 -12.65
C ALA A 91 14.77 -4.69 -12.86
N ARG A 92 15.49 -3.73 -12.24
CA ARG A 92 16.94 -3.51 -12.42
C ARG A 92 17.65 -3.29 -11.07
N LEU A 93 17.10 -3.80 -9.97
CA LEU A 93 17.68 -3.68 -8.63
C LEU A 93 19.06 -4.36 -8.53
N SER A 94 19.26 -5.46 -9.27
CA SER A 94 20.54 -6.17 -9.33
C SER A 94 21.68 -5.32 -9.89
N GLU A 95 21.37 -4.32 -10.71
CA GLU A 95 22.36 -3.34 -11.19
C GLU A 95 22.85 -2.39 -10.08
N MET A 96 22.06 -2.19 -9.03
CA MET A 96 22.44 -1.41 -7.86
C MET A 96 23.09 -2.27 -6.77
N PHE A 97 22.45 -3.41 -6.42
CA PHE A 97 22.72 -4.15 -5.19
C PHE A 97 23.30 -5.56 -5.43
N GLY A 98 23.48 -5.97 -6.68
CA GLY A 98 24.12 -7.24 -7.05
C GLY A 98 23.20 -8.45 -6.89
N GLU A 99 23.82 -9.60 -6.64
CA GLU A 99 23.20 -10.93 -6.71
C GLU A 99 21.98 -11.12 -5.78
N SER A 100 21.94 -10.41 -4.66
CA SER A 100 20.83 -10.50 -3.69
C SER A 100 19.46 -10.04 -4.25
N GLN A 101 19.44 -9.32 -5.38
CA GLN A 101 18.22 -8.80 -5.99
C GLN A 101 17.83 -9.50 -7.30
N VAL A 102 18.55 -10.55 -7.68
CA VAL A 102 18.30 -11.27 -8.94
C VAL A 102 16.91 -11.89 -8.96
N GLU A 103 16.50 -12.57 -7.89
CA GLU A 103 15.17 -13.19 -7.80
C GLU A 103 14.05 -12.16 -7.86
N THR A 104 14.22 -11.03 -7.18
CA THR A 104 13.28 -9.89 -7.23
C THR A 104 13.16 -9.35 -8.66
N ASP A 105 14.29 -9.12 -9.35
CA ASP A 105 14.27 -8.64 -10.72
C ASP A 105 13.67 -9.69 -11.69
N MET A 106 13.90 -10.98 -11.47
CA MET A 106 13.26 -12.04 -12.28
C MET A 106 11.74 -12.00 -12.17
N PHE A 107 11.21 -11.87 -10.94
CA PHE A 107 9.78 -11.75 -10.72
C PHE A 107 9.21 -10.48 -11.37
N LEU A 108 9.82 -9.32 -11.13
CA LEU A 108 9.41 -8.04 -11.72
C LEU A 108 9.52 -8.03 -13.26
N ARG A 109 10.56 -8.64 -13.84
CA ARG A 109 10.69 -8.84 -15.31
C ARG A 109 9.54 -9.69 -15.85
N SER A 110 9.07 -10.67 -15.09
CA SER A 110 7.92 -11.48 -15.52
C SER A 110 6.68 -10.62 -15.70
N LEU A 111 6.46 -9.61 -14.85
CA LEU A 111 5.35 -8.66 -14.96
C LEU A 111 5.49 -7.70 -16.15
N GLY A 112 6.71 -7.43 -16.63
CA GLY A 112 6.96 -6.72 -17.88
C GLY A 112 6.58 -5.23 -17.89
N TRP A 113 6.66 -4.56 -16.75
CA TRP A 113 6.21 -3.17 -16.58
C TRP A 113 6.90 -2.16 -17.47
N GLU A 114 8.20 -2.31 -17.75
CA GLU A 114 8.95 -1.39 -18.60
C GLU A 114 8.44 -1.42 -20.04
N ALA A 115 8.23 -2.62 -20.61
CA ALA A 115 7.67 -2.78 -21.96
C ALA A 115 6.23 -2.24 -22.06
N LEU A 116 5.44 -2.36 -21.00
CA LEU A 116 4.11 -1.75 -20.91
C LEU A 116 4.19 -0.23 -20.86
N ALA A 117 5.10 0.34 -20.09
CA ALA A 117 5.31 1.78 -20.01
C ALA A 117 5.76 2.37 -21.35
N GLU A 118 6.56 1.65 -22.13
CA GLU A 118 6.91 2.03 -23.52
C GLU A 118 5.68 2.05 -24.44
N GLN A 119 4.79 1.06 -24.32
CA GLN A 119 3.53 1.03 -25.09
C GLN A 119 2.59 2.18 -24.65
N GLU A 120 2.49 2.47 -23.37
CA GLU A 120 1.72 3.60 -22.85
C GLU A 120 2.22 4.92 -23.41
N TRP A 121 3.53 5.14 -23.39
CA TRP A 121 4.15 6.34 -23.95
C TRP A 121 3.72 6.61 -25.39
N GLU A 122 3.64 5.58 -26.22
CA GLU A 122 3.22 5.72 -27.63
C GLU A 122 1.73 6.04 -27.79
N THR A 123 0.89 5.67 -26.82
CA THR A 123 -0.56 5.84 -26.88
C THR A 123 -1.07 7.12 -26.16
N LEU A 124 -0.30 7.66 -25.22
CA LEU A 124 -0.64 8.88 -24.48
C LEU A 124 -0.84 10.10 -25.38
N GLY A 125 -1.75 10.97 -25.02
CA GLY A 125 -2.00 12.24 -25.69
C GLY A 125 -0.77 13.14 -25.74
N SER A 126 -0.64 13.97 -26.78
CA SER A 126 0.53 14.82 -26.98
C SER A 126 0.76 15.81 -25.83
N SER A 127 -0.30 16.32 -25.20
CA SER A 127 -0.22 17.22 -24.05
C SER A 127 0.41 16.51 -22.84
N THR A 128 -0.02 15.28 -22.54
CA THR A 128 0.50 14.47 -21.44
C THR A 128 1.95 14.11 -21.68
N ARG A 129 2.31 13.70 -22.90
CA ARG A 129 3.71 13.44 -23.26
C ARG A 129 4.59 14.69 -23.11
N GLN A 130 4.09 15.89 -23.42
CA GLN A 130 4.84 17.13 -23.19
C GLN A 130 5.08 17.39 -21.69
N VAL A 131 4.08 17.15 -20.83
CA VAL A 131 4.23 17.26 -19.39
C VAL A 131 5.29 16.30 -18.86
N LEU A 132 5.18 15.01 -19.22
CA LEU A 132 6.14 13.98 -18.81
C LEU A 132 7.56 14.29 -19.28
N GLN A 133 7.73 14.79 -20.51
CA GLN A 133 9.04 15.18 -21.05
C GLN A 133 9.57 16.40 -20.31
N SER A 134 8.77 17.45 -20.07
CA SER A 134 9.20 18.64 -19.34
C SER A 134 9.65 18.29 -17.92
N TYR A 135 8.92 17.38 -17.25
CA TYR A 135 9.30 16.87 -15.93
C TYR A 135 10.65 16.14 -15.98
N ALA A 136 10.84 15.23 -16.94
CA ALA A 136 12.10 14.51 -17.13
C ALA A 136 13.27 15.45 -17.42
N ASP A 137 13.06 16.47 -18.27
CA ASP A 137 14.07 17.48 -18.58
C ASP A 137 14.48 18.26 -17.32
N GLY A 138 13.53 18.55 -16.42
CA GLY A 138 13.80 19.20 -15.14
C GLY A 138 14.62 18.34 -14.18
N VAL A 139 14.31 17.05 -14.06
CA VAL A 139 15.11 16.08 -13.31
C VAL A 139 16.53 16.04 -13.84
N ASN A 140 16.68 15.91 -15.15
CA ASN A 140 18.00 15.83 -15.81
C ASN A 140 18.81 17.11 -15.67
N ALA A 141 18.18 18.27 -15.70
CA ALA A 141 18.87 19.55 -15.46
C ALA A 141 19.48 19.64 -14.05
N TYR A 142 18.88 18.98 -13.05
CA TYR A 142 19.50 18.85 -11.73
C TYR A 142 20.70 17.90 -11.77
N LEU A 143 20.56 16.74 -12.41
CA LEU A 143 21.61 15.72 -12.52
C LEU A 143 22.82 16.20 -13.32
N GLU A 144 22.66 17.05 -14.34
CA GLU A 144 23.77 17.64 -15.11
C GLU A 144 24.76 18.44 -14.24
N THR A 145 24.29 19.00 -13.15
CA THR A 145 25.09 19.90 -12.30
C THR A 145 25.50 19.29 -10.96
N HIS A 146 24.97 18.11 -10.62
CA HIS A 146 25.23 17.41 -9.35
C HIS A 146 25.70 15.97 -9.62
N ALA A 147 26.53 15.43 -8.73
CA ALA A 147 27.06 14.08 -8.85
C ALA A 147 27.33 13.43 -7.48
N GLY A 148 27.12 12.14 -7.40
CA GLY A 148 27.40 11.31 -6.22
C GLY A 148 26.77 11.89 -4.95
N SER A 149 27.53 12.00 -3.85
CA SER A 149 27.02 12.55 -2.59
C SER A 149 26.55 14.02 -2.65
N GLY A 150 26.68 14.69 -3.78
CA GLY A 150 26.10 16.02 -4.00
C GLY A 150 24.62 15.94 -4.46
N ILE A 151 24.15 14.77 -4.87
CA ILE A 151 22.75 14.48 -5.17
C ILE A 151 22.06 13.99 -3.90
N SER A 152 22.60 12.92 -3.32
CA SER A 152 22.06 12.32 -2.09
C SER A 152 23.19 11.61 -1.31
N LEU A 153 23.00 11.46 0.00
CA LEU A 153 23.99 10.84 0.88
C LEU A 153 24.21 9.34 0.54
N GLU A 154 23.17 8.67 0.09
CA GLU A 154 23.19 7.27 -0.30
C GLU A 154 24.23 7.00 -1.40
N TYR A 155 24.42 7.93 -2.33
CA TYR A 155 25.50 7.83 -3.34
C TYR A 155 26.92 8.05 -2.79
N ALA A 156 27.08 8.29 -1.49
CA ALA A 156 28.37 8.17 -0.83
C ALA A 156 28.60 6.75 -0.27
N ILE A 157 27.51 5.97 -0.05
CA ILE A 157 27.53 4.62 0.52
C ILE A 157 27.53 3.57 -0.58
N LEU A 158 26.66 3.70 -1.57
CA LEU A 158 26.50 2.75 -2.68
C LEU A 158 27.81 2.35 -3.35
N PRO A 159 28.79 3.26 -3.64
CA PRO A 159 30.06 2.90 -4.25
C PRO A 159 30.96 2.00 -3.39
N LEU A 160 30.63 1.79 -2.11
CA LEU A 160 31.33 0.81 -1.26
C LEU A 160 30.95 -0.63 -1.61
N GLN A 161 29.74 -0.81 -2.15
CA GLN A 161 29.21 -2.10 -2.58
C GLN A 161 29.29 -2.23 -4.11
N ASN A 162 28.95 -1.19 -4.83
CA ASN A 162 28.95 -1.11 -6.28
C ASN A 162 29.69 0.14 -6.77
N PRO A 163 31.05 0.07 -6.94
CA PRO A 163 31.85 1.23 -7.34
C PRO A 163 31.63 1.68 -8.78
N ASP A 164 31.03 0.84 -9.61
CA ASP A 164 30.85 1.10 -11.05
C ASP A 164 29.42 1.61 -11.37
N TYR A 165 28.57 1.81 -10.35
CA TYR A 165 27.22 2.36 -10.53
C TYR A 165 27.26 3.79 -11.06
N GLU A 166 26.59 4.01 -12.20
CA GLU A 166 26.40 5.32 -12.82
C GLU A 166 24.93 5.70 -12.84
N ILE A 167 24.63 6.94 -12.39
CA ILE A 167 23.27 7.48 -12.39
C ILE A 167 22.86 7.76 -13.84
N GLU A 168 21.79 7.14 -14.29
CA GLU A 168 21.22 7.36 -15.61
C GLU A 168 20.31 8.59 -15.66
N PRO A 169 20.16 9.23 -16.84
CA PRO A 169 19.15 10.25 -17.03
C PRO A 169 17.73 9.72 -16.77
N TRP A 170 16.86 10.58 -16.25
CA TRP A 170 15.44 10.27 -16.10
C TRP A 170 14.72 10.36 -17.45
N SER A 171 13.85 9.40 -17.73
CA SER A 171 13.00 9.36 -18.90
C SER A 171 11.51 9.39 -18.52
N PRO A 172 10.60 9.76 -19.41
CA PRO A 172 9.15 9.60 -19.20
C PRO A 172 8.74 8.17 -18.82
N ILE A 173 9.44 7.16 -19.35
CA ILE A 173 9.18 5.75 -19.05
C ILE A 173 9.37 5.47 -17.56
N ASN A 174 10.38 6.08 -16.90
CA ASN A 174 10.61 5.91 -15.47
C ASN A 174 9.43 6.43 -14.62
N THR A 175 8.74 7.49 -15.05
CA THR A 175 7.50 7.92 -14.41
C THR A 175 6.36 6.92 -14.61
N LEU A 176 6.23 6.33 -15.79
CA LEU A 176 5.18 5.37 -16.10
C LEU A 176 5.41 4.03 -15.36
N THR A 177 6.65 3.56 -15.28
CA THR A 177 6.98 2.36 -14.48
C THR A 177 6.75 2.59 -12.99
N TRP A 178 7.03 3.79 -12.48
CA TRP A 178 6.76 4.15 -11.10
C TRP A 178 5.26 4.02 -10.75
N VAL A 179 4.36 4.39 -11.68
CA VAL A 179 2.91 4.21 -11.52
C VAL A 179 2.53 2.72 -11.41
N LYS A 180 3.23 1.82 -12.10
CA LYS A 180 3.01 0.37 -11.97
C LYS A 180 3.38 -0.16 -10.58
N VAL A 181 4.50 0.31 -10.03
CA VAL A 181 4.91 -0.02 -8.67
C VAL A 181 3.85 0.42 -7.65
N MET A 182 3.31 1.65 -7.80
CA MET A 182 2.21 2.11 -6.94
C MET A 182 0.93 1.31 -7.12
N SER A 183 0.65 0.83 -8.34
CA SER A 183 -0.50 -0.06 -8.57
C SER A 183 -0.31 -1.42 -7.88
N TRP A 184 0.92 -1.91 -7.76
CA TRP A 184 1.23 -3.12 -7.00
C TRP A 184 1.02 -2.90 -5.50
N ASP A 185 1.60 -1.84 -4.95
CA ASP A 185 1.48 -1.46 -3.54
C ASP A 185 0.01 -1.26 -3.09
N LEU A 186 -0.85 -0.79 -4.00
CA LEU A 186 -2.28 -0.59 -3.76
C LEU A 186 -3.16 -1.78 -4.17
N GLY A 187 -2.61 -2.81 -4.79
CA GLY A 187 -3.25 -4.11 -5.02
C GLY A 187 -3.34 -4.89 -3.71
N GLY A 188 -3.94 -6.04 -3.69
CA GLY A 188 -3.96 -6.84 -2.45
C GLY A 188 -4.91 -8.01 -2.46
N ASN A 189 -5.79 -8.17 -3.46
CA ASN A 189 -6.70 -9.31 -3.46
C ASN A 189 -6.00 -10.63 -3.83
N MET A 190 -4.89 -10.59 -4.54
CA MET A 190 -4.09 -11.77 -4.87
C MET A 190 -3.57 -12.48 -3.63
N GLU A 191 -3.13 -11.74 -2.61
CA GLU A 191 -2.64 -12.28 -1.35
C GLU A 191 -3.74 -13.03 -0.59
N ASP A 192 -4.99 -12.54 -0.65
CA ASP A 192 -6.14 -13.23 -0.04
C ASP A 192 -6.52 -14.50 -0.80
N GLU A 193 -6.39 -14.52 -2.14
CA GLU A 193 -6.57 -15.76 -2.93
C GLU A 193 -5.52 -16.81 -2.57
N ILE A 194 -4.24 -16.39 -2.48
CA ILE A 194 -3.12 -17.24 -2.07
C ILE A 194 -3.37 -17.80 -0.67
N ALA A 195 -3.70 -16.95 0.28
CA ALA A 195 -3.93 -17.33 1.66
C ALA A 195 -5.07 -18.38 1.78
N ARG A 196 -6.19 -18.16 1.10
CA ARG A 196 -7.30 -19.13 1.08
C ARG A 196 -6.89 -20.47 0.46
N ALA A 197 -6.11 -20.44 -0.61
CA ALA A 197 -5.63 -21.67 -1.25
C ALA A 197 -4.67 -22.45 -0.36
N VAL A 198 -3.73 -21.78 0.31
CA VAL A 198 -2.74 -22.37 1.22
C VAL A 198 -3.45 -22.95 2.46
N LEU A 199 -4.33 -22.17 3.09
CA LEU A 199 -5.12 -22.63 4.25
C LEU A 199 -5.97 -23.86 3.91
N GLY A 200 -6.50 -23.95 2.69
CA GLY A 200 -7.27 -25.09 2.22
C GLY A 200 -6.50 -26.41 2.14
N LYS A 201 -5.15 -26.42 2.30
CA LYS A 201 -4.35 -27.68 2.43
C LYS A 201 -4.56 -28.37 3.78
N THR A 202 -4.69 -27.58 4.83
CA THR A 202 -4.70 -28.06 6.23
C THR A 202 -6.06 -27.93 6.88
N LEU A 203 -6.83 -26.92 6.50
CA LEU A 203 -8.15 -26.64 7.07
C LEU A 203 -9.27 -27.11 6.12
N PRO A 204 -10.37 -27.63 6.64
CA PRO A 204 -11.57 -27.88 5.84
C PRO A 204 -12.22 -26.55 5.39
N PRO A 205 -12.98 -26.54 4.28
CA PRO A 205 -13.51 -25.30 3.70
C PRO A 205 -14.30 -24.42 4.68
N GLU A 206 -15.07 -25.00 5.57
CA GLU A 206 -15.83 -24.27 6.58
C GLU A 206 -14.94 -23.54 7.60
N ARG A 207 -13.74 -24.04 7.87
CA ARG A 207 -12.77 -23.37 8.75
C ARG A 207 -12.04 -22.24 8.02
N VAL A 208 -11.75 -22.44 6.73
CA VAL A 208 -11.19 -21.35 5.90
C VAL A 208 -12.21 -20.20 5.81
N GLU A 209 -13.47 -20.48 5.52
CA GLU A 209 -14.53 -19.46 5.47
C GLU A 209 -14.73 -18.75 6.83
N GLN A 210 -14.49 -19.43 7.96
CA GLN A 210 -14.56 -18.83 9.30
C GLN A 210 -13.47 -17.76 9.51
N LEU A 211 -12.31 -17.90 8.85
CA LEU A 211 -11.22 -16.91 8.87
C LEU A 211 -11.48 -15.71 7.94
N TYR A 212 -12.54 -15.78 7.11
CA TYR A 212 -12.99 -14.72 6.22
C TYR A 212 -14.48 -14.41 6.45
N PRO A 213 -14.83 -13.90 7.63
CA PRO A 213 -16.22 -13.70 8.01
C PRO A 213 -16.92 -12.68 7.09
N PRO A 214 -18.23 -12.86 6.83
CA PRO A 214 -18.97 -11.95 5.96
C PRO A 214 -19.03 -10.54 6.57
N PHE A 215 -19.06 -9.53 5.69
CA PHE A 215 -19.24 -8.14 6.10
C PHE A 215 -20.55 -7.96 6.85
N ARG A 216 -20.52 -7.26 7.98
CA ARG A 216 -21.65 -7.07 8.87
C ARG A 216 -22.71 -6.14 8.30
N GLU A 217 -24.00 -6.48 8.52
CA GLU A 217 -25.12 -5.65 8.09
C GLU A 217 -25.23 -4.30 8.82
N ASP A 218 -24.74 -4.22 10.05
CA ASP A 218 -24.75 -3.01 10.89
C ASP A 218 -23.58 -2.04 10.60
N LYS A 219 -22.65 -2.42 9.74
CA LYS A 219 -21.53 -1.56 9.33
C LYS A 219 -21.85 -0.82 8.03
N PRO A 220 -21.41 0.46 7.89
CA PRO A 220 -21.72 1.25 6.71
C PRO A 220 -20.97 0.76 5.48
N VAL A 221 -21.60 0.83 4.32
CA VAL A 221 -20.99 0.76 2.99
C VAL A 221 -20.94 2.17 2.40
N ILE A 222 -20.18 2.38 1.32
CA ILE A 222 -20.05 3.72 0.75
C ILE A 222 -21.34 4.13 0.00
N VAL A 223 -21.92 3.19 -0.76
CA VAL A 223 -23.14 3.40 -1.55
C VAL A 223 -24.17 2.35 -1.13
N GLU A 224 -25.29 2.80 -0.54
CA GLU A 224 -26.36 1.91 -0.05
C GLU A 224 -27.27 1.34 -1.15
N ASP A 225 -27.10 1.77 -2.40
CA ASP A 225 -27.89 1.30 -3.54
C ASP A 225 -27.37 -0.07 -4.03
N GLY A 226 -27.95 -1.14 -3.50
CA GLY A 226 -27.65 -2.49 -3.96
C GLY A 226 -28.53 -3.52 -3.24
N THR A 227 -29.22 -4.37 -3.98
CA THR A 227 -29.82 -5.58 -3.41
C THR A 227 -28.83 -6.71 -3.57
N ALA A 228 -28.34 -7.24 -2.47
CA ALA A 228 -27.52 -8.45 -2.49
C ALA A 228 -28.31 -9.59 -3.17
N THR A 229 -27.84 -10.06 -4.30
CA THR A 229 -28.51 -11.09 -5.11
C THR A 229 -27.61 -12.28 -5.41
N ALA A 230 -26.29 -12.12 -5.27
CA ALA A 230 -25.31 -13.16 -5.56
C ALA A 230 -24.96 -13.96 -4.29
N SER A 231 -24.96 -15.28 -4.40
CA SER A 231 -24.34 -16.15 -3.40
C SER A 231 -22.84 -16.20 -3.69
N LEU A 232 -22.01 -16.04 -2.66
CA LEU A 232 -20.56 -16.24 -2.77
C LEU A 232 -20.29 -17.70 -3.19
N HIS A 233 -19.30 -17.90 -4.05
CA HIS A 233 -18.97 -19.23 -4.56
C HIS A 233 -18.19 -20.02 -3.49
N SER A 234 -18.52 -21.30 -3.35
CA SER A 234 -17.74 -22.21 -2.52
C SER A 234 -16.46 -22.63 -3.23
N PRO A 235 -15.34 -22.81 -2.50
CA PRO A 235 -14.09 -23.21 -3.10
C PRO A 235 -14.19 -24.55 -3.85
N THR A 236 -13.56 -24.61 -5.01
CA THR A 236 -13.30 -25.88 -5.69
C THR A 236 -12.00 -26.45 -5.14
N PRO A 237 -11.95 -27.70 -4.68
CA PRO A 237 -10.70 -28.30 -4.22
C PRO A 237 -9.63 -28.24 -5.29
N LEU A 238 -8.47 -27.70 -4.94
CA LEU A 238 -7.32 -27.60 -5.84
C LEU A 238 -6.49 -28.88 -5.80
N PRO A 239 -5.86 -29.28 -6.93
CA PRO A 239 -4.86 -30.35 -6.92
C PRO A 239 -3.65 -29.97 -6.07
N ASP A 240 -3.03 -30.92 -5.37
CA ASP A 240 -1.85 -30.67 -4.52
C ASP A 240 -0.71 -29.96 -5.26
N GLY A 241 -0.44 -30.33 -6.52
CA GLY A 241 0.55 -29.68 -7.36
C GLY A 241 0.24 -28.20 -7.72
N ALA A 242 -1.04 -27.84 -7.77
CA ALA A 242 -1.47 -26.47 -8.03
C ALA A 242 -1.17 -25.55 -6.83
N VAL A 243 -1.41 -26.04 -5.61
CA VAL A 243 -1.12 -25.24 -4.40
C VAL A 243 0.37 -24.97 -4.26
N ALA A 244 1.23 -25.95 -4.58
CA ALA A 244 2.69 -25.72 -4.58
C ALA A 244 3.12 -24.67 -5.63
N ALA A 245 2.45 -24.61 -6.79
CA ALA A 245 2.70 -23.54 -7.77
C ALA A 245 2.23 -22.16 -7.26
N ILE A 246 1.12 -22.10 -6.50
CA ILE A 246 0.64 -20.87 -5.85
C ILE A 246 1.65 -20.37 -4.81
N GLU A 247 2.17 -21.28 -3.94
CA GLU A 247 3.20 -20.95 -2.94
C GLU A 247 4.48 -20.41 -3.60
N ALA A 248 4.88 -20.97 -4.74
CA ALA A 248 6.03 -20.46 -5.49
C ALA A 248 5.79 -19.05 -6.06
N GLY A 249 4.57 -18.76 -6.53
CA GLY A 249 4.18 -17.41 -6.97
C GLY A 249 4.13 -16.41 -5.81
N ALA A 250 3.65 -16.85 -4.66
CA ALA A 250 3.60 -16.06 -3.42
C ALA A 250 4.99 -15.60 -2.97
N ALA A 251 5.97 -16.49 -2.99
CA ALA A 251 7.35 -16.16 -2.61
C ALA A 251 7.95 -15.04 -3.48
N GLY A 252 7.63 -15.01 -4.79
CA GLY A 252 8.05 -13.92 -5.68
C GLY A 252 7.33 -12.59 -5.36
N ALA A 253 6.04 -12.64 -5.05
CA ALA A 253 5.26 -11.46 -4.66
C ALA A 253 5.77 -10.85 -3.34
N GLU A 254 6.11 -11.67 -2.36
CA GLU A 254 6.65 -11.27 -1.06
C GLU A 254 7.94 -10.46 -1.22
N LEU A 255 8.85 -10.85 -2.12
CA LEU A 255 10.08 -10.08 -2.40
C LEU A 255 9.78 -8.63 -2.82
N VAL A 256 8.69 -8.40 -3.56
CA VAL A 256 8.29 -7.05 -3.98
C VAL A 256 7.58 -6.31 -2.84
N ASN A 257 6.72 -7.00 -2.10
CA ASN A 257 6.01 -6.42 -0.95
C ASN A 257 6.98 -5.94 0.13
N ASP A 258 8.05 -6.69 0.41
CA ASP A 258 9.11 -6.28 1.33
C ASP A 258 9.80 -4.97 0.91
N LEU A 259 9.93 -4.72 -0.40
CA LEU A 259 10.55 -3.50 -0.92
C LEU A 259 9.61 -2.29 -0.92
N THR A 260 8.33 -2.51 -1.20
CA THR A 260 7.35 -1.42 -1.34
C THR A 260 6.71 -1.05 -0.01
N GLY A 261 6.74 -1.96 0.96
CA GLY A 261 6.02 -1.83 2.22
C GLY A 261 4.53 -2.19 2.09
N GLY A 262 4.15 -2.79 0.95
CA GLY A 262 2.81 -3.34 0.71
C GLY A 262 2.55 -4.63 1.50
N GLY A 263 1.30 -5.09 1.50
CA GLY A 263 0.91 -6.37 2.12
C GLY A 263 0.81 -6.35 3.66
N PHE A 264 1.11 -5.25 4.34
CA PHE A 264 0.96 -5.17 5.79
C PHE A 264 -0.50 -5.03 6.21
N GLU A 265 -0.95 -5.89 7.14
CA GLU A 265 -2.22 -5.69 7.82
C GLU A 265 -2.20 -4.37 8.61
N GLY A 266 -3.29 -3.60 8.55
CA GLY A 266 -3.44 -2.35 9.29
C GLY A 266 -3.11 -1.07 8.52
N ILE A 267 -2.56 -1.13 7.31
CA ILE A 267 -2.52 0.03 6.40
C ILE A 267 -3.91 0.29 5.82
N GLY A 268 -4.13 1.51 5.34
CA GLY A 268 -5.40 1.91 4.79
C GLY A 268 -5.49 3.40 4.54
N SER A 269 -6.71 3.93 4.49
CA SER A 269 -6.92 5.38 4.34
C SER A 269 -8.27 5.78 4.88
N ASN A 270 -8.40 7.05 5.28
CA ASN A 270 -9.69 7.67 5.59
C ASN A 270 -9.91 8.88 4.69
N ASN A 271 -11.15 9.09 4.29
CA ASN A 271 -11.55 10.26 3.54
C ASN A 271 -13.02 10.58 3.81
N TRP A 272 -13.35 11.85 3.97
CA TRP A 272 -14.75 12.29 4.08
C TRP A 272 -14.94 13.68 3.52
N ALA A 273 -16.14 13.92 2.99
CA ALA A 273 -16.61 15.25 2.61
C ALA A 273 -17.90 15.58 3.36
N LEU A 274 -18.01 16.84 3.79
CA LEU A 274 -19.18 17.42 4.43
C LEU A 274 -19.79 18.47 3.52
N SER A 275 -21.11 18.44 3.32
CA SER A 275 -21.82 19.51 2.63
C SER A 275 -21.88 20.77 3.50
N GLY A 276 -22.12 21.92 2.89
CA GLY A 276 -22.26 23.20 3.58
C GLY A 276 -23.35 23.20 4.67
N SER A 277 -24.35 22.30 4.61
CA SER A 277 -25.37 22.17 5.64
C SER A 277 -24.84 21.64 6.97
N MET A 278 -23.69 20.95 6.97
CA MET A 278 -23.04 20.39 8.15
C MET A 278 -21.84 21.24 8.64
N THR A 279 -21.55 22.35 7.98
CA THR A 279 -20.39 23.19 8.31
C THR A 279 -20.78 24.56 8.86
N GLY A 280 -19.95 25.13 9.70
CA GLY A 280 -20.15 26.48 10.22
C GLY A 280 -19.97 27.59 9.18
N SER A 281 -19.24 27.32 8.11
CA SER A 281 -19.03 28.25 6.98
C SER A 281 -20.17 28.28 5.98
N GLY A 282 -21.00 27.23 5.94
CA GLY A 282 -21.98 27.00 4.87
C GLY A 282 -21.39 26.51 3.56
N LEU A 283 -20.08 26.19 3.52
CA LEU A 283 -19.35 25.64 2.37
C LEU A 283 -18.83 24.24 2.74
N PRO A 284 -18.59 23.35 1.76
CA PRO A 284 -18.08 22.01 2.00
C PRO A 284 -16.72 22.00 2.70
N LEU A 285 -16.46 20.91 3.43
CA LEU A 285 -15.15 20.55 3.96
C LEU A 285 -14.80 19.15 3.46
N LEU A 286 -13.51 18.92 3.13
CA LEU A 286 -12.96 17.62 2.79
C LEU A 286 -11.75 17.35 3.66
N ALA A 287 -11.65 16.12 4.15
CA ALA A 287 -10.46 15.60 4.82
C ALA A 287 -10.03 14.29 4.19
N ASN A 288 -8.73 14.11 4.03
CA ASN A 288 -8.13 12.87 3.57
C ASN A 288 -6.92 12.54 4.43
N ASP A 289 -6.78 11.28 4.79
CA ASP A 289 -5.77 10.75 5.70
C ASP A 289 -5.35 9.37 5.21
N THR A 290 -4.25 9.31 4.46
CA THR A 290 -3.73 8.09 3.83
C THR A 290 -2.70 7.43 4.75
N HIS A 291 -2.93 6.16 5.09
CA HIS A 291 -2.08 5.36 5.98
C HIS A 291 -1.28 4.35 5.17
N LEU A 292 -0.26 4.81 4.45
CA LEU A 292 0.71 3.96 3.76
C LEU A 292 1.88 3.65 4.71
N ALA A 293 2.81 2.79 4.27
CA ALA A 293 3.95 2.40 5.09
C ALA A 293 4.76 3.60 5.60
N ILE A 294 5.21 3.52 6.87
CA ILE A 294 6.06 4.55 7.49
C ILE A 294 7.48 4.38 6.98
N GLN A 295 7.98 5.40 6.30
CA GLN A 295 9.34 5.41 5.73
C GLN A 295 9.96 6.81 5.74
N MET A 296 11.29 6.87 5.65
CA MET A 296 12.06 8.11 5.56
C MET A 296 12.94 8.09 4.30
N PRO A 297 12.69 8.99 3.33
CA PRO A 297 11.62 9.98 3.29
C PRO A 297 10.24 9.36 3.03
N SER A 298 9.17 10.06 3.44
CA SER A 298 7.79 9.64 3.15
C SER A 298 7.57 9.50 1.64
N ILE A 299 6.67 8.59 1.23
CA ILE A 299 6.26 8.48 -0.17
C ILE A 299 5.57 9.75 -0.68
N TRP A 300 4.82 10.43 0.18
CA TRP A 300 4.15 11.68 -0.14
C TRP A 300 5.10 12.88 -0.16
N TYR A 301 4.94 13.73 -1.19
CA TYR A 301 5.68 14.97 -1.35
C TYR A 301 4.73 16.16 -1.49
N GLY A 302 4.70 17.05 -0.48
CA GLY A 302 3.87 18.26 -0.52
C GLY A 302 4.37 19.26 -1.55
N ILE A 303 3.48 19.82 -2.40
CA ILE A 303 3.85 20.75 -3.46
C ILE A 303 2.70 21.69 -3.85
N GLY A 304 3.03 22.90 -4.29
CA GLY A 304 2.11 23.82 -4.98
C GLY A 304 2.61 24.12 -6.39
N LEU A 305 1.72 24.04 -7.37
CA LEU A 305 1.97 24.31 -8.78
C LEU A 305 1.09 25.50 -9.24
N HIS A 306 1.72 26.64 -9.56
CA HIS A 306 1.04 27.88 -9.81
C HIS A 306 1.44 28.48 -11.16
N CYS A 307 0.47 28.55 -12.08
CA CYS A 307 0.63 29.29 -13.32
C CYS A 307 0.40 30.79 -13.10
N THR A 308 1.35 31.62 -13.53
CA THR A 308 1.27 33.09 -13.43
C THR A 308 0.88 33.76 -14.75
N GLY A 309 0.70 32.95 -15.84
CA GLY A 309 0.28 33.38 -17.16
C GLY A 309 -1.21 33.69 -17.26
N ASP A 310 -1.70 33.82 -18.48
CA ASP A 310 -3.11 34.14 -18.80
C ASP A 310 -4.11 32.99 -18.56
N GLY A 311 -3.66 31.86 -18.03
CA GLY A 311 -4.46 30.67 -17.74
C GLY A 311 -4.82 29.80 -18.95
N VAL A 312 -4.64 30.28 -20.17
CA VAL A 312 -4.97 29.52 -21.39
C VAL A 312 -3.86 28.51 -21.73
N GLU A 313 -2.62 28.93 -21.62
CA GLU A 313 -1.45 28.10 -21.94
C GLU A 313 -0.94 27.28 -20.73
N CYS A 314 -1.36 27.63 -19.51
CA CYS A 314 -0.95 26.99 -18.27
C CYS A 314 -2.12 27.00 -17.26
N PRO A 315 -3.04 26.01 -17.32
CA PRO A 315 -4.25 26.00 -16.48
C PRO A 315 -4.07 25.31 -15.12
N TYR A 316 -2.96 25.52 -14.44
CA TYR A 316 -2.66 24.87 -13.16
C TYR A 316 -2.57 25.87 -12.02
N GLN A 317 -3.40 25.69 -11.01
CA GLN A 317 -3.42 26.41 -9.74
C GLN A 317 -3.74 25.37 -8.64
N VAL A 318 -2.80 24.49 -8.34
CA VAL A 318 -3.08 23.30 -7.55
C VAL A 318 -2.06 23.14 -6.42
N VAL A 319 -2.55 22.73 -5.25
CA VAL A 319 -1.73 22.48 -4.06
C VAL A 319 -2.17 21.14 -3.45
N GLY A 320 -1.19 20.36 -2.98
CA GLY A 320 -1.46 19.09 -2.33
C GLY A 320 -0.23 18.22 -2.26
N PHE A 321 -0.41 16.94 -2.47
CA PHE A 321 0.63 15.93 -2.39
C PHE A 321 0.81 15.23 -3.74
N SER A 322 2.07 15.10 -4.12
CA SER A 322 2.52 14.33 -5.27
C SER A 322 3.39 13.17 -4.81
N PHE A 323 3.86 12.39 -5.78
CA PHE A 323 4.93 11.42 -5.60
C PHE A 323 6.21 11.93 -6.26
N ALA A 324 7.37 11.81 -5.58
CA ALA A 324 8.64 12.11 -6.21
C ALA A 324 8.92 11.08 -7.32
N GLY A 325 8.92 11.51 -8.57
CA GLY A 325 8.99 10.66 -9.76
C GLY A 325 7.80 10.84 -10.72
N ALA A 326 6.70 11.48 -10.27
CA ALA A 326 5.52 11.73 -11.08
C ALA A 326 5.10 13.21 -11.07
N PRO A 327 4.72 13.79 -12.25
CA PRO A 327 4.23 15.15 -12.33
C PRO A 327 2.78 15.29 -11.86
N GLY A 328 2.41 16.50 -11.44
CA GLY A 328 1.08 16.87 -10.97
C GLY A 328 0.89 16.67 -9.47
N VAL A 329 -0.36 16.73 -9.02
CA VAL A 329 -0.80 16.55 -7.63
C VAL A 329 -1.81 15.41 -7.60
N VAL A 330 -1.55 14.39 -6.79
CA VAL A 330 -2.38 13.17 -6.70
C VAL A 330 -3.60 13.40 -5.82
N ILE A 331 -3.40 14.03 -4.65
CA ILE A 331 -4.46 14.44 -3.72
C ILE A 331 -4.26 15.90 -3.35
N GLY A 332 -5.33 16.68 -3.31
CA GLY A 332 -5.21 18.10 -2.99
C GLY A 332 -6.41 18.94 -3.39
N HIS A 333 -6.14 20.19 -3.76
CA HIS A 333 -7.17 21.11 -4.22
C HIS A 333 -6.63 22.11 -5.25
N ASN A 334 -7.53 22.64 -6.06
CA ASN A 334 -7.31 23.83 -6.87
C ASN A 334 -8.22 24.97 -6.40
N GLU A 335 -8.42 26.02 -7.21
CA GLU A 335 -9.28 27.16 -6.86
C GLU A 335 -10.79 26.81 -6.89
N HIS A 336 -11.18 25.70 -7.50
CA HIS A 336 -12.56 25.30 -7.75
C HIS A 336 -13.03 24.15 -6.88
N HIS A 337 -12.16 23.16 -6.64
CA HIS A 337 -12.51 21.94 -5.92
C HIS A 337 -11.31 21.34 -5.15
N ALA A 338 -11.66 20.50 -4.20
CA ALA A 338 -10.74 19.61 -3.49
C ALA A 338 -11.10 18.14 -3.77
N TRP A 339 -10.10 17.27 -3.73
CA TRP A 339 -10.30 15.83 -3.85
C TRP A 339 -9.35 15.06 -2.93
N GLY A 340 -9.82 13.90 -2.51
CA GLY A 340 -9.04 12.94 -1.73
C GLY A 340 -9.36 11.53 -2.22
N VAL A 341 -8.48 10.59 -1.88
CA VAL A 341 -8.62 9.19 -2.31
C VAL A 341 -8.44 8.22 -1.14
N THR A 342 -9.11 7.07 -1.24
CA THR A 342 -8.80 5.88 -0.46
C THR A 342 -8.80 4.65 -1.37
N ASN A 343 -7.96 3.67 -1.08
CA ASN A 343 -7.96 2.42 -1.84
C ASN A 343 -9.36 1.77 -1.78
N ALA A 344 -9.86 1.34 -2.95
CA ALA A 344 -11.22 0.83 -3.09
C ALA A 344 -11.38 -0.64 -2.68
N ALA A 345 -10.30 -1.38 -2.46
CA ALA A 345 -10.31 -2.83 -2.27
C ALA A 345 -11.13 -3.56 -3.36
N ALA A 346 -11.02 -3.05 -4.61
CA ALA A 346 -11.69 -3.65 -5.76
C ALA A 346 -10.86 -4.83 -6.27
N ASP A 347 -11.55 -5.88 -6.63
CA ASP A 347 -10.95 -7.12 -7.11
C ASP A 347 -10.56 -6.98 -8.59
N THR A 348 -9.29 -6.76 -8.85
CA THR A 348 -8.68 -6.52 -10.18
C THR A 348 -7.53 -7.44 -10.51
N GLN A 349 -7.31 -8.44 -9.69
CA GLN A 349 -6.31 -9.49 -9.86
C GLN A 349 -7.00 -10.85 -9.75
N ASP A 350 -6.59 -11.83 -10.58
CA ASP A 350 -7.00 -13.23 -10.46
C ASP A 350 -5.82 -14.14 -10.73
N LEU A 351 -5.69 -15.18 -9.95
CA LEU A 351 -4.75 -16.26 -10.18
C LEU A 351 -5.40 -17.39 -11.00
N PHE A 352 -4.78 -17.74 -12.12
CA PHE A 352 -5.22 -18.87 -12.94
C PHE A 352 -4.22 -20.02 -12.82
N ILE A 353 -4.74 -21.19 -12.46
CA ILE A 353 -3.97 -22.43 -12.42
C ILE A 353 -3.98 -23.03 -13.81
N GLU A 354 -2.83 -23.08 -14.46
CA GLU A 354 -2.65 -23.59 -15.80
C GLU A 354 -2.10 -25.02 -15.76
N ARG A 355 -2.67 -25.90 -16.55
CA ARG A 355 -2.18 -27.27 -16.66
C ARG A 355 -1.14 -27.37 -17.74
N VAL A 356 0.07 -27.82 -17.41
CA VAL A 356 1.19 -28.00 -18.34
C VAL A 356 1.06 -29.34 -19.06
N ASN A 357 1.40 -29.38 -20.35
CA ASN A 357 1.40 -30.60 -21.14
C ASN A 357 2.50 -31.56 -20.65
N PRO A 358 2.16 -32.75 -20.10
CA PRO A 358 3.17 -33.68 -19.59
C PRO A 358 4.09 -34.28 -20.68
N ALA A 359 3.72 -34.13 -21.95
CA ALA A 359 4.53 -34.60 -23.10
C ALA A 359 5.38 -33.48 -23.72
N ASN A 360 5.05 -32.20 -23.44
CA ASN A 360 5.79 -31.04 -23.94
C ASN A 360 5.62 -29.88 -22.94
N PRO A 361 6.60 -29.58 -22.08
CA PRO A 361 6.50 -28.55 -21.04
C PRO A 361 6.37 -27.12 -21.58
N ASP A 362 6.57 -26.90 -22.88
CA ASP A 362 6.39 -25.59 -23.52
C ASP A 362 4.94 -25.31 -23.90
N GLN A 363 3.99 -26.17 -23.49
CA GLN A 363 2.56 -26.06 -23.80
C GLN A 363 1.68 -26.15 -22.56
N TYR A 364 0.57 -25.43 -22.57
CA TYR A 364 -0.49 -25.51 -21.56
C TYR A 364 -1.86 -25.83 -22.17
N GLU A 365 -2.80 -26.32 -21.38
CA GLU A 365 -4.13 -26.73 -21.81
C GLU A 365 -5.10 -25.54 -21.92
N VAL A 366 -5.80 -25.42 -23.06
CA VAL A 366 -6.91 -24.48 -23.25
C VAL A 366 -8.07 -25.19 -23.91
N ASN A 367 -9.19 -25.35 -23.21
CA ASN A 367 -10.42 -25.99 -23.71
C ASN A 367 -10.17 -27.41 -24.33
N GLY A 368 -9.23 -28.15 -23.76
CA GLY A 368 -8.85 -29.49 -24.21
C GLY A 368 -7.84 -29.53 -25.35
N GLU A 369 -7.27 -28.41 -25.75
CA GLU A 369 -6.20 -28.29 -26.71
C GLU A 369 -4.90 -27.81 -26.05
N TRP A 370 -3.74 -28.33 -26.50
CA TRP A 370 -2.44 -27.91 -26.03
C TRP A 370 -1.95 -26.73 -26.89
N ILE A 371 -1.65 -25.60 -26.23
CA ILE A 371 -1.20 -24.35 -26.85
C ILE A 371 0.19 -23.98 -26.31
N ASP A 372 1.09 -23.52 -27.19
CA ASP A 372 2.43 -23.07 -26.77
C ASP A 372 2.33 -21.84 -25.85
N PHE A 373 3.17 -21.78 -24.81
CA PHE A 373 3.37 -20.56 -24.05
C PHE A 373 3.95 -19.47 -24.95
N GLU A 374 3.58 -18.22 -24.70
CA GLU A 374 4.33 -17.09 -25.24
C GLU A 374 5.61 -16.94 -24.42
N GLU A 375 6.76 -16.91 -25.09
CA GLU A 375 8.05 -16.85 -24.45
C GLU A 375 8.80 -15.56 -24.78
N ARG A 376 9.43 -14.97 -23.76
CA ARG A 376 10.27 -13.79 -23.86
C ARG A 376 11.57 -14.03 -23.09
N SER A 377 12.72 -13.87 -23.77
CA SER A 377 14.02 -13.96 -23.12
C SER A 377 14.39 -12.62 -22.48
N GLU A 378 14.78 -12.65 -21.21
CA GLU A 378 15.20 -11.50 -20.41
C GLU A 378 16.66 -11.63 -19.99
N LEU A 379 17.33 -10.48 -19.88
CA LEU A 379 18.69 -10.35 -19.39
C LEU A 379 18.68 -9.46 -18.14
N ILE A 380 19.25 -9.96 -17.06
CA ILE A 380 19.47 -9.21 -15.82
C ILE A 380 20.95 -8.91 -15.70
N GLU A 381 21.31 -7.64 -15.67
CA GLU A 381 22.65 -7.18 -15.38
C GLU A 381 22.88 -7.18 -13.85
N VAL A 382 23.98 -7.78 -13.39
CA VAL A 382 24.24 -8.01 -11.99
C VAL A 382 25.53 -7.31 -11.56
N ALA A 383 25.42 -6.32 -10.69
CA ALA A 383 26.59 -5.60 -10.20
C ALA A 383 27.61 -6.54 -9.52
N GLY A 384 28.86 -6.44 -9.95
CA GLY A 384 29.98 -7.22 -9.39
C GLY A 384 30.05 -8.70 -9.82
N ALA A 385 29.09 -9.20 -10.60
CA ALA A 385 29.13 -10.54 -11.15
C ALA A 385 30.04 -10.63 -12.40
N GLU A 386 30.59 -11.82 -12.67
CA GLU A 386 31.36 -12.06 -13.91
C GLU A 386 30.45 -12.28 -15.13
N GLU A 387 29.25 -12.80 -14.92
CA GLU A 387 28.25 -13.11 -15.97
C GLU A 387 26.88 -12.58 -15.53
N ASN A 388 26.12 -12.06 -16.52
CA ASN A 388 24.73 -11.63 -16.35
C ASN A 388 23.80 -12.84 -16.35
N VAL A 389 22.61 -12.71 -15.76
CA VAL A 389 21.61 -13.77 -15.70
C VAL A 389 20.65 -13.66 -16.88
N THR A 390 20.45 -14.77 -17.60
CA THR A 390 19.47 -14.86 -18.68
C THR A 390 18.42 -15.89 -18.32
N PHE A 391 17.13 -15.53 -18.44
CA PHE A 391 16.03 -16.44 -18.19
C PHE A 391 14.87 -16.21 -19.17
N THR A 392 13.91 -17.14 -19.20
CA THR A 392 12.75 -17.08 -20.07
C THR A 392 11.49 -16.80 -19.27
N VAL A 393 10.82 -15.69 -19.57
CA VAL A 393 9.48 -15.39 -19.08
C VAL A 393 8.47 -16.12 -19.97
N ARG A 394 7.54 -16.85 -19.36
CA ARG A 394 6.41 -17.50 -20.04
C ARG A 394 5.13 -16.74 -19.72
N SER A 395 4.25 -16.68 -20.70
CA SER A 395 2.91 -16.10 -20.52
C SER A 395 1.85 -17.01 -21.11
N THR A 396 0.67 -16.96 -20.51
CA THR A 396 -0.54 -17.63 -21.01
C THR A 396 -1.53 -16.57 -21.54
N ARG A 397 -2.68 -16.98 -21.96
CA ARG A 397 -3.78 -16.07 -22.34
C ARG A 397 -4.30 -15.21 -21.17
N HIS A 398 -4.05 -15.62 -19.93
CA HIS A 398 -4.46 -14.88 -18.72
C HIS A 398 -3.41 -13.86 -18.28
N GLY A 399 -2.14 -14.08 -18.61
CA GLY A 399 -1.04 -13.20 -18.26
C GLY A 399 0.28 -13.93 -18.02
N PRO A 400 1.26 -13.25 -17.41
CA PRO A 400 2.55 -13.85 -17.10
C PRO A 400 2.42 -15.00 -16.09
N VAL A 401 3.24 -16.03 -16.28
CA VAL A 401 3.43 -17.08 -15.28
C VAL A 401 4.30 -16.52 -14.17
N ILE A 402 3.77 -16.50 -12.94
CA ILE A 402 4.46 -15.99 -11.76
C ILE A 402 5.06 -17.10 -10.89
N SER A 403 4.63 -18.34 -11.08
CA SER A 403 5.21 -19.52 -10.41
C SER A 403 6.33 -20.10 -11.27
N GLY A 404 7.55 -20.17 -10.80
CA GLY A 404 8.67 -20.77 -11.55
C GLY A 404 9.56 -19.77 -12.27
N THR A 405 9.64 -18.55 -11.77
CA THR A 405 10.60 -17.53 -12.18
C THR A 405 11.98 -17.72 -11.57
N PHE A 406 12.22 -18.86 -10.90
CA PHE A 406 13.47 -19.16 -10.21
C PHE A 406 14.38 -20.06 -11.05
N LEU A 407 15.68 -19.82 -11.00
CA LEU A 407 16.68 -20.62 -11.68
C LEU A 407 16.80 -22.01 -11.02
N GLU A 408 16.61 -23.09 -11.79
CA GLU A 408 16.72 -24.48 -11.30
C GLU A 408 18.07 -24.79 -10.61
N ASP A 409 19.17 -24.19 -11.07
CA ASP A 409 20.53 -24.43 -10.56
C ASP A 409 20.86 -23.67 -9.26
N GLN A 410 20.07 -22.63 -8.90
CA GLN A 410 20.29 -21.82 -7.68
C GLN A 410 19.34 -22.19 -6.53
N LEU A 411 18.24 -22.88 -6.83
CA LEU A 411 17.29 -23.42 -5.85
C LEU A 411 17.92 -24.42 -4.86
N GLU A 412 19.06 -25.03 -5.17
CA GLU A 412 19.76 -25.93 -4.22
C GLU A 412 20.33 -25.20 -2.98
N ALA A 413 20.35 -23.86 -2.99
CA ALA A 413 21.01 -23.08 -1.93
C ALA A 413 20.06 -22.33 -0.98
N SER A 414 18.83 -21.98 -1.37
CA SER A 414 18.02 -21.06 -0.58
C SER A 414 16.52 -21.37 -0.44
N SER A 415 15.90 -22.24 -1.24
CA SER A 415 14.50 -22.61 -1.01
C SER A 415 14.19 -24.08 -1.25
N SER A 416 13.33 -24.65 -0.37
CA SER A 416 12.84 -26.03 -0.46
C SER A 416 11.65 -26.21 -1.41
N VAL A 417 11.31 -25.21 -2.21
CA VAL A 417 10.13 -25.22 -3.08
C VAL A 417 10.50 -25.75 -4.46
N GLN A 418 10.21 -27.04 -4.70
CA GLN A 418 10.22 -27.60 -6.07
C GLN A 418 8.90 -27.19 -6.75
N VAL A 419 8.96 -26.43 -7.84
CA VAL A 419 7.79 -26.13 -8.66
C VAL A 419 7.35 -27.44 -9.37
N PRO A 420 6.11 -27.90 -9.17
CA PRO A 420 5.61 -29.10 -9.85
C PRO A 420 5.54 -28.85 -11.37
N GLU A 421 6.07 -29.77 -12.17
CA GLU A 421 6.02 -29.69 -13.64
C GLU A 421 4.59 -29.78 -14.23
N GLU A 422 3.58 -30.11 -13.40
CA GLU A 422 2.20 -30.37 -13.84
C GLU A 422 1.33 -29.12 -13.90
N TYR A 423 1.60 -28.12 -13.04
CA TYR A 423 0.83 -26.89 -12.95
C TYR A 423 1.74 -25.68 -12.83
N VAL A 424 1.32 -24.58 -13.43
CA VAL A 424 1.88 -23.24 -13.21
C VAL A 424 0.77 -22.26 -12.90
N VAL A 425 1.09 -21.12 -12.30
CA VAL A 425 0.14 -20.06 -11.97
C VAL A 425 0.42 -18.83 -12.81
N SER A 426 -0.59 -18.34 -13.52
CA SER A 426 -0.55 -17.08 -14.24
C SER A 426 -1.37 -16.01 -13.52
N LEU A 427 -0.94 -14.76 -13.63
CA LEU A 427 -1.59 -13.60 -13.03
C LEU A 427 -2.35 -12.80 -14.10
N ALA A 428 -3.67 -12.76 -13.97
CA ALA A 428 -4.50 -11.78 -14.67
C ALA A 428 -4.61 -10.52 -13.80
N TRP A 429 -4.14 -9.39 -14.31
CA TRP A 429 -4.18 -8.12 -13.60
C TRP A 429 -4.36 -6.97 -14.56
N ARG A 430 -5.31 -6.06 -14.26
CA ARG A 430 -5.59 -4.94 -15.17
C ARG A 430 -4.37 -4.06 -15.43
N THR A 431 -3.47 -3.93 -14.45
CA THR A 431 -2.24 -3.12 -14.57
C THR A 431 -1.23 -3.70 -15.58
N LEU A 432 -1.40 -4.96 -16.00
CA LEU A 432 -0.62 -5.59 -17.07
C LEU A 432 -1.10 -5.22 -18.49
N GLN A 433 -1.95 -4.18 -18.58
CA GLN A 433 -2.37 -3.57 -19.83
C GLN A 433 -2.03 -2.07 -19.82
N PRO A 434 -1.91 -1.39 -20.99
CA PRO A 434 -1.65 0.04 -21.05
C PRO A 434 -2.69 0.86 -20.26
N SER A 435 -2.23 1.93 -19.58
CA SER A 435 -3.02 2.76 -18.68
C SER A 435 -2.95 4.24 -19.06
N PHE A 436 -4.01 4.96 -18.70
CA PHE A 436 -4.14 6.42 -18.90
C PHE A 436 -4.26 7.18 -17.56
N VAL A 437 -3.96 6.55 -16.42
CA VAL A 437 -4.14 7.17 -15.09
C VAL A 437 -3.38 8.49 -14.92
N VAL A 438 -2.23 8.67 -15.59
CA VAL A 438 -1.50 9.95 -15.59
C VAL A 438 -2.31 11.06 -16.26
N GLU A 439 -3.09 10.74 -17.30
CA GLU A 439 -4.02 11.70 -17.93
C GLU A 439 -5.15 12.08 -16.97
N ALA A 440 -5.64 11.13 -16.17
CA ALA A 440 -6.64 11.40 -15.14
C ALA A 440 -6.10 12.39 -14.10
N VAL A 441 -4.94 12.14 -13.53
CA VAL A 441 -4.31 13.01 -12.52
C VAL A 441 -4.11 14.43 -13.07
N LEU A 442 -3.53 14.57 -14.26
CA LEU A 442 -3.36 15.89 -14.89
C LEU A 442 -4.69 16.54 -15.27
N GLY A 443 -5.69 15.74 -15.59
CA GLY A 443 -7.05 16.19 -15.89
C GLY A 443 -7.75 16.80 -14.68
N ILE A 444 -7.77 16.10 -13.54
CA ILE A 444 -8.39 16.59 -12.30
C ILE A 444 -7.66 17.81 -11.74
N ASN A 445 -6.32 17.92 -11.91
CA ASN A 445 -5.57 19.10 -11.46
C ASN A 445 -6.03 20.40 -12.15
N ARG A 446 -6.47 20.35 -13.40
CA ARG A 446 -6.89 21.52 -14.20
C ARG A 446 -8.39 21.68 -14.35
N ALA A 447 -9.18 20.70 -13.87
CA ALA A 447 -10.63 20.77 -13.94
C ALA A 447 -11.15 22.00 -13.18
N THR A 448 -12.17 22.65 -13.73
CA THR A 448 -12.79 23.86 -13.18
C THR A 448 -14.26 23.66 -12.80
N SER A 449 -14.80 22.50 -13.11
CA SER A 449 -16.18 22.09 -12.81
C SER A 449 -16.27 20.62 -12.44
N TYR A 450 -17.38 20.22 -11.83
CA TYR A 450 -17.66 18.82 -11.51
C TYR A 450 -17.69 17.94 -12.78
N GLU A 451 -18.23 18.44 -13.87
CA GLU A 451 -18.31 17.71 -15.14
C GLU A 451 -16.91 17.45 -15.72
N GLU A 452 -16.03 18.45 -15.70
CA GLU A 452 -14.65 18.28 -16.17
C GLU A 452 -13.87 17.34 -15.27
N PHE A 453 -14.08 17.42 -13.95
CA PHE A 453 -13.49 16.49 -12.98
C PHE A 453 -13.94 15.05 -13.25
N ARG A 454 -15.24 14.83 -13.40
CA ARG A 454 -15.81 13.51 -13.71
C ARG A 454 -15.31 12.96 -15.03
N GLU A 455 -15.17 13.81 -16.06
CA GLU A 455 -14.64 13.38 -17.36
C GLU A 455 -13.16 12.96 -17.24
N ALA A 456 -12.36 13.67 -16.43
CA ALA A 456 -10.98 13.30 -16.19
C ALA A 456 -10.85 11.92 -15.50
N LEU A 457 -11.75 11.60 -14.57
CA LEU A 457 -11.76 10.30 -13.89
C LEU A 457 -11.98 9.10 -14.83
N ARG A 458 -12.52 9.31 -16.05
CA ARG A 458 -12.69 8.22 -17.03
C ARG A 458 -11.39 7.57 -17.47
N SER A 459 -10.29 8.32 -17.37
CA SER A 459 -8.93 7.81 -17.65
C SER A 459 -8.25 7.18 -16.44
N TRP A 460 -8.92 7.12 -15.29
CA TRP A 460 -8.39 6.44 -14.11
C TRP A 460 -8.76 4.96 -14.16
N ASP A 461 -7.96 4.16 -14.82
CA ASP A 461 -8.25 2.79 -15.24
C ASP A 461 -7.56 1.71 -14.40
N ILE A 462 -6.47 2.03 -13.68
CA ILE A 462 -5.74 1.11 -12.79
C ILE A 462 -5.71 1.64 -11.35
N ALA A 463 -5.31 0.79 -10.40
CA ALA A 463 -5.29 1.09 -8.98
C ALA A 463 -6.62 1.75 -8.53
N PRO A 464 -7.73 1.00 -8.51
CA PRO A 464 -9.07 1.55 -8.22
C PRO A 464 -9.11 2.35 -6.93
N GLN A 465 -9.68 3.54 -6.97
CA GLN A 465 -9.79 4.44 -5.83
C GLN A 465 -11.24 4.86 -5.55
N ASN A 466 -11.54 5.02 -4.28
CA ASN A 466 -12.68 5.79 -3.81
C ASN A 466 -12.30 7.27 -3.87
N VAL A 467 -12.76 7.98 -4.87
CA VAL A 467 -12.47 9.41 -5.06
C VAL A 467 -13.59 10.24 -4.44
N VAL A 468 -13.26 11.07 -3.46
CA VAL A 468 -14.19 12.02 -2.82
C VAL A 468 -13.87 13.42 -3.30
N TYR A 469 -14.90 14.18 -3.61
CA TYR A 469 -14.87 15.51 -4.21
C TYR A 469 -15.67 16.51 -3.38
N ALA A 470 -15.21 17.77 -3.33
CA ALA A 470 -15.96 18.89 -2.78
C ALA A 470 -15.62 20.17 -3.56
N ASP A 471 -16.61 21.04 -3.86
CA ASP A 471 -16.37 22.25 -4.66
C ASP A 471 -16.86 23.55 -4.01
N VAL A 472 -16.47 24.66 -4.61
CA VAL A 472 -16.87 26.02 -4.18
C VAL A 472 -18.34 26.34 -4.47
N GLU A 473 -19.03 25.53 -5.29
CA GLU A 473 -20.45 25.67 -5.59
C GLU A 473 -21.33 24.99 -4.52
N GLY A 474 -20.71 24.21 -3.63
CA GLY A 474 -21.38 23.54 -2.52
C GLY A 474 -21.65 22.06 -2.74
N ASN A 475 -21.16 21.48 -3.84
CA ASN A 475 -21.33 20.06 -4.11
C ASN A 475 -20.30 19.21 -3.35
N ILE A 476 -20.75 18.02 -2.96
CA ILE A 476 -19.89 16.90 -2.54
C ILE A 476 -20.23 15.69 -3.41
N ALA A 477 -19.20 14.91 -3.79
CA ALA A 477 -19.42 13.73 -4.62
C ALA A 477 -18.47 12.60 -4.27
N TYR A 478 -18.87 11.39 -4.64
CA TYR A 478 -18.06 10.19 -4.61
C TYR A 478 -18.07 9.52 -5.98
N HIS A 479 -16.91 9.00 -6.39
CA HIS A 479 -16.76 8.15 -7.57
C HIS A 479 -15.83 6.99 -7.26
N LEU A 480 -16.26 5.78 -7.62
CA LEU A 480 -15.35 4.65 -7.78
C LEU A 480 -14.63 4.78 -9.12
N THR A 481 -13.33 4.55 -9.14
CA THR A 481 -12.50 4.52 -10.36
C THR A 481 -11.91 3.13 -10.61
N GLY A 482 -11.27 2.95 -11.74
CA GLY A 482 -10.62 1.71 -12.15
C GLY A 482 -11.46 0.86 -13.10
N GLU A 483 -10.80 0.03 -13.89
CA GLU A 483 -11.44 -1.00 -14.70
C GLU A 483 -11.49 -2.31 -13.90
N ILE A 484 -12.70 -2.68 -13.46
CA ILE A 484 -12.99 -3.86 -12.64
C ILE A 484 -13.50 -4.96 -13.54
N PRO A 485 -12.93 -6.18 -13.51
CA PRO A 485 -13.27 -7.26 -14.44
C PRO A 485 -14.67 -7.82 -14.18
N ILE A 486 -15.33 -8.21 -15.28
CA ILE A 486 -16.53 -9.06 -15.28
C ILE A 486 -16.09 -10.47 -15.65
N ARG A 487 -16.17 -11.39 -14.70
CA ARG A 487 -15.80 -12.79 -14.88
C ARG A 487 -16.94 -13.58 -15.52
N ALA A 488 -16.62 -14.62 -16.29
CA ALA A 488 -17.63 -15.54 -16.85
C ALA A 488 -18.35 -16.30 -15.73
N SER A 489 -17.62 -16.71 -14.69
CA SER A 489 -18.14 -17.21 -13.42
C SER A 489 -17.10 -17.04 -12.32
N GLY A 490 -17.49 -17.27 -11.07
CA GLY A 490 -16.62 -17.04 -9.91
C GLY A 490 -16.74 -15.62 -9.37
N ASP A 491 -16.10 -15.40 -8.23
CA ASP A 491 -16.13 -14.15 -7.48
C ASP A 491 -14.72 -13.60 -7.15
N GLY A 492 -13.66 -14.20 -7.71
CA GLY A 492 -12.29 -13.76 -7.55
C GLY A 492 -11.65 -14.08 -6.19
N ARG A 493 -12.35 -14.76 -5.27
CA ARG A 493 -11.83 -15.09 -3.94
C ARG A 493 -10.83 -16.24 -3.90
N TYR A 494 -10.81 -17.08 -4.94
CA TYR A 494 -10.01 -18.28 -5.02
C TYR A 494 -9.35 -18.40 -6.40
N PRO A 495 -8.12 -18.94 -6.47
CA PRO A 495 -7.49 -19.21 -7.75
C PRO A 495 -8.37 -20.10 -8.65
N ALA A 496 -8.48 -19.70 -9.91
CA ALA A 496 -9.40 -20.30 -10.86
C ALA A 496 -8.70 -21.30 -11.81
N PRO A 497 -9.42 -22.34 -12.31
CA PRO A 497 -8.88 -23.21 -13.36
C PRO A 497 -8.66 -22.44 -14.66
N GLY A 498 -7.40 -22.41 -15.17
CA GLY A 498 -7.02 -21.73 -16.41
C GLY A 498 -7.21 -22.58 -17.68
N TRP A 499 -7.40 -23.89 -17.54
CA TRP A 499 -7.50 -24.83 -18.68
C TRP A 499 -8.84 -24.80 -19.42
N ASP A 500 -9.83 -24.05 -18.94
CA ASP A 500 -11.09 -23.82 -19.65
C ASP A 500 -11.51 -22.34 -19.52
N SER A 501 -12.53 -21.94 -20.28
CA SER A 501 -12.96 -20.54 -20.32
C SER A 501 -14.09 -20.20 -19.33
N SER A 502 -14.33 -21.05 -18.34
CA SER A 502 -15.47 -20.86 -17.42
C SER A 502 -15.28 -19.71 -16.45
N HIS A 503 -14.03 -19.29 -16.19
CA HIS A 503 -13.67 -18.22 -15.24
C HIS A 503 -13.00 -17.00 -15.91
N ASP A 504 -12.85 -17.03 -17.24
CA ASP A 504 -12.18 -15.94 -17.98
C ASP A 504 -12.83 -14.58 -17.71
N TRP A 505 -12.02 -13.55 -17.74
CA TRP A 505 -12.52 -12.17 -17.84
C TRP A 505 -13.21 -11.95 -19.19
N THR A 506 -14.44 -11.52 -19.17
CA THR A 506 -15.25 -11.31 -20.37
C THR A 506 -15.27 -9.86 -20.83
N SER A 507 -15.16 -8.92 -19.89
CA SER A 507 -15.14 -7.47 -20.09
C SER A 507 -14.84 -6.78 -18.78
N PHE A 508 -14.88 -5.44 -18.79
CA PHE A 508 -14.83 -4.61 -17.57
C PHE A 508 -16.18 -3.95 -17.32
N ILE A 509 -16.45 -3.58 -16.05
CA ILE A 509 -17.63 -2.80 -15.68
C ILE A 509 -17.56 -1.47 -16.42
N PRO A 510 -18.61 -1.07 -17.19
CA PRO A 510 -18.59 0.24 -17.87
C PRO A 510 -18.44 1.38 -16.86
N VAL A 511 -17.57 2.34 -17.14
CA VAL A 511 -17.25 3.45 -16.23
C VAL A 511 -18.49 4.24 -15.77
N ASP A 512 -19.51 4.39 -16.62
CA ASP A 512 -20.77 5.04 -16.25
C ASP A 512 -21.69 4.17 -15.36
N SER A 513 -21.33 2.89 -15.17
CA SER A 513 -22.01 1.95 -14.27
C SER A 513 -21.30 1.76 -12.94
N LEU A 514 -20.12 2.37 -12.78
CA LEU A 514 -19.41 2.34 -11.50
C LEU A 514 -20.19 3.14 -10.44
N PRO A 515 -20.23 2.67 -9.18
CA PRO A 515 -20.91 3.38 -8.09
C PRO A 515 -20.44 4.82 -7.93
N SER A 516 -21.40 5.73 -7.75
CA SER A 516 -21.12 7.14 -7.51
C SER A 516 -22.23 7.82 -6.71
N LEU A 517 -21.91 8.89 -6.00
CA LEU A 517 -22.85 9.72 -5.25
C LEU A 517 -22.65 11.19 -5.64
N LEU A 518 -23.73 11.94 -5.66
CA LEU A 518 -23.70 13.40 -5.78
C LEU A 518 -24.70 14.00 -4.80
N ASN A 519 -24.24 14.84 -3.88
CA ASN A 519 -25.03 15.54 -2.89
C ASN A 519 -26.01 14.61 -2.13
N PRO A 520 -25.51 13.55 -1.44
CA PRO A 520 -26.40 12.63 -0.72
C PRO A 520 -27.21 13.35 0.37
N GLU A 521 -28.40 12.83 0.68
CA GLU A 521 -29.31 13.41 1.70
C GLU A 521 -28.70 13.40 3.10
N SER A 522 -27.76 12.49 3.40
CA SER A 522 -26.98 12.47 4.65
C SER A 522 -26.19 13.75 4.89
N GLY A 523 -25.83 14.49 3.83
CA GLY A 523 -24.98 15.66 3.89
C GLY A 523 -23.49 15.34 4.06
N PHE A 524 -23.10 14.08 4.09
CA PHE A 524 -21.70 13.65 4.16
C PHE A 524 -21.44 12.41 3.30
N ILE A 525 -20.17 12.18 2.99
CA ILE A 525 -19.62 10.99 2.33
C ILE A 525 -18.43 10.53 3.16
N VAL A 526 -18.32 9.25 3.45
CA VAL A 526 -17.20 8.65 4.19
C VAL A 526 -16.65 7.45 3.43
N THR A 527 -15.33 7.43 3.24
CA THR A 527 -14.60 6.27 2.73
C THR A 527 -13.42 5.95 3.64
N ALA A 528 -13.35 4.71 4.12
CA ALA A 528 -12.30 4.21 4.99
C ALA A 528 -11.95 2.74 4.65
N ASN A 529 -11.86 2.46 3.35
CA ASN A 529 -11.62 1.16 2.73
C ASN A 529 -12.73 0.11 2.99
N GLN A 530 -13.90 0.50 3.52
CA GLN A 530 -15.05 -0.39 3.63
C GLN A 530 -15.63 -0.70 2.24
N PRO A 531 -16.47 -1.75 2.11
CA PRO A 531 -17.07 -2.10 0.83
C PRO A 531 -17.79 -0.92 0.16
N VAL A 532 -17.60 -0.80 -1.14
CA VAL A 532 -18.29 0.22 -1.96
C VAL A 532 -19.79 -0.05 -1.98
N LEU A 533 -20.16 -1.29 -2.29
CA LEU A 533 -21.52 -1.85 -2.22
C LEU A 533 -21.53 -2.99 -1.20
N ARG A 534 -22.69 -3.37 -0.71
CA ARG A 534 -22.78 -4.58 0.12
C ARG A 534 -22.30 -5.79 -0.66
N PRO A 535 -21.42 -6.63 -0.06
CA PRO A 535 -20.96 -7.86 -0.71
C PRO A 535 -22.13 -8.70 -1.22
N GLY A 536 -22.00 -9.24 -2.43
CA GLY A 536 -23.07 -9.94 -3.14
C GLY A 536 -24.03 -9.04 -3.92
N SER A 537 -23.79 -7.73 -3.97
CA SER A 537 -24.52 -6.80 -4.86
C SER A 537 -23.92 -6.80 -6.26
N GLU A 538 -24.76 -6.44 -7.25
CA GLU A 538 -24.29 -6.20 -8.62
C GLU A 538 -24.17 -4.68 -8.90
N PRO A 539 -23.12 -4.24 -9.61
CA PRO A 539 -21.98 -5.03 -10.07
C PRO A 539 -21.06 -5.46 -8.89
N MET A 540 -20.41 -6.63 -9.02
CA MET A 540 -19.45 -7.09 -8.02
C MET A 540 -18.17 -6.27 -8.10
N ILE A 541 -17.78 -5.65 -6.98
CA ILE A 541 -16.58 -4.80 -6.91
C ILE A 541 -15.42 -5.57 -6.27
N GLY A 542 -15.67 -6.27 -5.19
CA GLY A 542 -14.71 -7.06 -4.42
C GLY A 542 -15.36 -7.56 -3.12
N THR A 543 -14.68 -8.46 -2.43
CA THR A 543 -15.16 -9.09 -1.19
C THR A 543 -14.26 -8.79 0.01
N ASP A 544 -12.99 -8.52 -0.22
CA ASP A 544 -11.94 -8.41 0.81
C ASP A 544 -11.65 -6.95 1.18
N ALA A 545 -12.68 -6.24 1.63
CA ALA A 545 -12.61 -4.85 2.07
C ALA A 545 -12.54 -4.75 3.60
N ALA A 546 -12.11 -3.59 4.11
CA ALA A 546 -12.06 -3.36 5.56
C ALA A 546 -13.43 -3.52 6.23
N ALA A 547 -13.45 -4.06 7.45
CA ALA A 547 -14.65 -4.45 8.17
C ALA A 547 -15.57 -3.29 8.65
N GLY A 548 -15.28 -2.04 8.26
CA GLY A 548 -16.16 -0.89 8.47
C GLY A 548 -16.08 -0.23 9.86
N TYR A 549 -15.16 -0.63 10.74
CA TYR A 549 -15.00 -0.02 12.07
C TYR A 549 -14.64 1.47 11.98
N ARG A 550 -13.63 1.82 11.15
CA ARG A 550 -13.19 3.21 10.96
C ARG A 550 -14.29 4.07 10.33
N ALA A 551 -14.94 3.55 9.29
CA ALA A 551 -16.05 4.24 8.63
C ALA A 551 -17.20 4.54 9.61
N GLY A 552 -17.66 3.53 10.37
CA GLY A 552 -18.70 3.71 11.37
C GLY A 552 -18.31 4.72 12.47
N ARG A 553 -17.06 4.72 12.91
CA ARG A 553 -16.57 5.69 13.90
C ARG A 553 -16.52 7.12 13.34
N ILE A 554 -16.07 7.30 12.09
CA ILE A 554 -16.08 8.60 11.44
C ILE A 554 -17.53 9.13 11.33
N GLU A 555 -18.48 8.30 10.88
CA GLU A 555 -19.89 8.69 10.78
C GLU A 555 -20.50 9.08 12.14
N GLU A 556 -20.21 8.31 13.20
CA GLU A 556 -20.62 8.64 14.56
C GLU A 556 -20.13 10.03 14.99
N LEU A 557 -18.84 10.32 14.78
CA LEU A 557 -18.22 11.59 15.14
C LEU A 557 -18.76 12.77 14.29
N LEU A 558 -19.02 12.54 13.01
CA LEU A 558 -19.61 13.54 12.14
C LEU A 558 -21.06 13.88 12.56
N GLN A 559 -21.84 12.89 13.00
CA GLN A 559 -23.22 13.09 13.45
C GLN A 559 -23.31 13.69 14.85
N ALA A 560 -22.26 13.53 15.69
CA ALA A 560 -22.24 14.05 17.05
C ALA A 560 -22.10 15.58 17.12
N VAL A 561 -21.65 16.24 16.06
CA VAL A 561 -21.40 17.69 16.03
C VAL A 561 -22.37 18.37 15.05
N PRO A 562 -23.13 19.37 15.47
CA PRO A 562 -24.14 20.00 14.61
C PRO A 562 -23.56 20.89 13.50
N ALA A 563 -22.33 21.39 13.66
CA ALA A 563 -21.65 22.20 12.65
C ALA A 563 -20.13 22.03 12.78
N HIS A 564 -19.53 21.60 11.70
CA HIS A 564 -18.09 21.34 11.61
C HIS A 564 -17.29 22.57 11.13
N ASP A 565 -16.04 22.60 11.53
CA ASP A 565 -14.99 23.50 11.05
C ASP A 565 -13.68 22.70 10.89
N VAL A 566 -12.61 23.38 10.51
CA VAL A 566 -11.29 22.74 10.33
C VAL A 566 -10.80 22.08 11.64
N GLU A 567 -11.05 22.71 12.80
CA GLU A 567 -10.60 22.18 14.08
C GLU A 567 -11.35 20.90 14.49
N THR A 568 -12.66 20.86 14.27
CA THR A 568 -13.45 19.64 14.51
C THR A 568 -13.05 18.51 13.60
N THR A 569 -12.79 18.81 12.33
CA THR A 569 -12.31 17.84 11.31
C THR A 569 -10.94 17.27 11.71
N GLN A 570 -10.00 18.12 12.13
CA GLN A 570 -8.69 17.66 12.64
C GLN A 570 -8.82 16.77 13.87
N ARG A 571 -9.73 17.09 14.80
CA ARG A 571 -9.98 16.22 15.98
C ARG A 571 -10.48 14.83 15.59
N ILE A 572 -11.30 14.73 14.53
CA ILE A 572 -11.74 13.43 14.00
C ILE A 572 -10.57 12.65 13.42
N GLN A 573 -9.67 13.29 12.68
CA GLN A 573 -8.45 12.64 12.17
C GLN A 573 -7.55 12.08 13.29
N PHE A 574 -7.55 12.71 14.45
CA PHE A 574 -6.76 12.28 15.62
C PHE A 574 -7.57 11.44 16.64
N ASP A 575 -8.78 10.99 16.31
CA ASP A 575 -9.51 10.05 17.17
C ASP A 575 -8.80 8.70 17.17
N SER A 576 -8.55 8.15 18.34
CA SER A 576 -7.82 6.90 18.56
C SER A 576 -8.68 5.85 19.28
N PHE A 577 -9.99 5.89 19.08
CA PHE A 577 -10.92 4.91 19.63
C PHE A 577 -10.65 3.52 19.07
N ASP A 578 -10.56 2.53 19.94
CA ASP A 578 -10.34 1.13 19.59
C ASP A 578 -11.66 0.35 19.59
N GLY A 579 -12.21 0.15 18.38
CA GLY A 579 -13.45 -0.61 18.19
C GLY A 579 -13.30 -2.11 18.44
N GLY A 580 -12.08 -2.65 18.34
CA GLY A 580 -11.79 -4.05 18.68
C GLY A 580 -11.84 -4.26 20.21
N ALA A 581 -11.31 -3.30 20.97
CA ALA A 581 -11.37 -3.33 22.42
C ALA A 581 -12.82 -3.28 22.94
N GLU A 582 -13.70 -2.57 22.24
CA GLU A 582 -15.13 -2.55 22.56
C GLU A 582 -15.76 -3.95 22.55
N VAL A 583 -15.24 -4.83 21.69
CA VAL A 583 -15.70 -6.23 21.56
C VAL A 583 -15.05 -7.13 22.59
N VAL A 584 -13.72 -7.07 22.72
CA VAL A 584 -12.94 -8.05 23.51
C VAL A 584 -12.95 -7.77 25.00
N VAL A 585 -12.83 -6.50 25.43
CA VAL A 585 -12.73 -6.14 26.86
C VAL A 585 -13.90 -6.63 27.71
N PRO A 586 -15.16 -6.59 27.25
CA PRO A 586 -16.27 -7.15 28.03
C PRO A 586 -16.12 -8.64 28.38
N HIS A 587 -15.55 -9.46 27.48
CA HIS A 587 -15.29 -10.87 27.73
C HIS A 587 -14.16 -11.06 28.77
N LEU A 588 -13.10 -10.25 28.70
CA LEU A 588 -12.04 -10.26 29.72
C LEU A 588 -12.60 -9.90 31.13
N LEU A 589 -13.45 -8.88 31.18
CA LEU A 589 -14.07 -8.45 32.43
C LEU A 589 -15.12 -9.43 33.01
N ALA A 590 -15.62 -10.35 32.18
CA ALA A 590 -16.59 -11.38 32.57
C ALA A 590 -15.92 -12.67 33.08
N LEU A 591 -14.59 -12.78 33.07
CA LEU A 591 -13.86 -13.95 33.58
C LEU A 591 -14.07 -14.12 35.07
N ASP A 592 -14.47 -15.33 35.47
CA ASP A 592 -14.71 -15.71 36.85
C ASP A 592 -13.47 -16.36 37.50
N GLY A 593 -13.33 -16.25 38.83
CA GLY A 593 -12.33 -17.02 39.60
C GLY A 593 -10.88 -16.51 39.50
N MET A 594 -10.68 -15.23 39.15
CA MET A 594 -9.38 -14.59 39.09
C MET A 594 -8.78 -14.40 40.49
N ASP A 595 -8.15 -15.44 41.02
CA ASP A 595 -7.53 -15.42 42.37
C ASP A 595 -6.14 -14.73 42.36
N ASP A 596 -5.49 -14.58 41.19
CA ASP A 596 -4.23 -13.86 41.09
C ASP A 596 -4.42 -12.35 41.22
N PRO A 597 -3.82 -11.71 42.27
CA PRO A 597 -4.01 -10.30 42.51
C PRO A 597 -3.42 -9.38 41.44
N VAL A 598 -2.43 -9.86 40.64
CA VAL A 598 -1.84 -9.09 39.56
C VAL A 598 -2.81 -9.04 38.40
N LEU A 599 -3.34 -10.18 37.96
CA LEU A 599 -4.31 -10.25 36.88
C LEU A 599 -5.60 -9.51 37.22
N ALA A 600 -6.05 -9.59 38.51
CA ALA A 600 -7.17 -8.82 38.97
C ALA A 600 -6.93 -7.30 38.88
N ASP A 601 -5.72 -6.80 39.14
CA ASP A 601 -5.36 -5.38 38.97
C ASP A 601 -5.39 -4.99 37.46
N LEU A 602 -4.93 -5.86 36.56
CA LEU A 602 -5.03 -5.61 35.12
C LEU A 602 -6.48 -5.45 34.65
N LEU A 603 -7.38 -6.30 35.10
CA LEU A 603 -8.81 -6.18 34.81
C LEU A 603 -9.41 -4.88 35.31
N VAL A 604 -9.04 -4.45 36.51
CA VAL A 604 -9.48 -3.14 37.08
C VAL A 604 -9.00 -1.98 36.21
N ARG A 605 -7.76 -2.03 35.70
CA ARG A 605 -7.21 -1.01 34.80
C ARG A 605 -7.92 -1.01 33.44
N LEU A 606 -8.19 -2.19 32.86
CA LEU A 606 -8.98 -2.34 31.65
C LEU A 606 -10.40 -1.79 31.81
N GLU A 607 -11.08 -2.11 32.93
CA GLU A 607 -12.40 -1.55 33.24
C GLU A 607 -12.35 -0.02 33.32
N GLY A 608 -11.34 0.52 34.02
CA GLY A 608 -11.13 1.97 34.15
C GLY A 608 -10.91 2.67 32.79
N TRP A 609 -10.21 2.02 31.86
CA TRP A 609 -10.01 2.51 30.49
C TRP A 609 -11.29 2.39 29.67
N ALA A 610 -12.00 1.26 29.76
CA ALA A 610 -13.23 1.03 29.02
C ALA A 610 -14.42 1.90 29.44
N THR A 611 -14.44 2.36 30.70
CA THR A 611 -15.57 3.13 31.28
C THR A 611 -15.22 4.56 31.69
N GLY A 612 -13.95 4.95 31.49
CA GLY A 612 -13.42 6.27 31.91
C GLY A 612 -13.83 7.42 30.98
N GLN A 613 -13.26 8.59 31.22
CA GLN A 613 -13.52 9.79 30.39
C GLN A 613 -12.94 9.70 28.97
N GLU A 614 -11.88 8.94 28.79
CA GLU A 614 -11.24 8.67 27.48
C GLU A 614 -11.51 7.20 27.09
N THR A 615 -12.79 6.84 27.05
CA THR A 615 -13.27 5.48 26.78
C THR A 615 -12.61 4.88 25.54
N LEU A 616 -11.85 3.80 25.75
CA LEU A 616 -11.18 3.00 24.71
C LEU A 616 -10.28 3.83 23.75
N GLN A 617 -9.74 4.97 24.21
CA GLN A 617 -8.80 5.76 23.42
C GLN A 617 -7.37 5.23 23.58
N THR A 618 -6.71 4.89 22.47
CA THR A 618 -5.31 4.39 22.42
C THR A 618 -4.30 5.55 22.42
N ARG A 619 -4.35 6.38 23.49
CA ARG A 619 -3.41 7.49 23.63
C ARG A 619 -2.05 7.02 24.16
N ALA A 620 -0.99 7.76 23.81
CA ALA A 620 0.39 7.41 24.19
C ALA A 620 0.58 7.21 25.71
N ASN A 621 -0.20 7.90 26.57
CA ASN A 621 -0.14 7.78 28.01
C ASN A 621 -1.17 6.80 28.61
N SER A 622 -1.92 6.08 27.78
CA SER A 622 -2.94 5.13 28.23
C SER A 622 -2.30 3.80 28.66
N VAL A 623 -2.42 3.47 29.94
CA VAL A 623 -1.99 2.17 30.50
C VAL A 623 -2.98 1.08 30.07
N GLY A 624 -4.30 1.34 30.11
CA GLY A 624 -5.30 0.35 29.70
C GLY A 624 -5.15 -0.05 28.22
N ALA A 625 -4.80 0.90 27.33
CA ALA A 625 -4.48 0.59 25.94
C ALA A 625 -3.21 -0.29 25.82
N GLY A 626 -2.16 0.02 26.58
CA GLY A 626 -0.94 -0.81 26.59
C GLY A 626 -1.21 -2.25 27.01
N ILE A 627 -2.01 -2.43 28.08
CA ILE A 627 -2.42 -3.77 28.55
C ILE A 627 -3.25 -4.47 27.47
N TYR A 628 -4.28 -3.79 26.93
CA TYR A 628 -5.16 -4.40 25.93
C TYR A 628 -4.41 -4.84 24.66
N GLN A 629 -3.51 -4.03 24.14
CA GLN A 629 -2.76 -4.37 22.92
C GLN A 629 -1.81 -5.55 23.15
N ALA A 630 -1.21 -5.69 24.33
CA ALA A 630 -0.44 -6.88 24.69
C ALA A 630 -1.36 -8.13 24.77
N VAL A 631 -2.50 -8.02 25.44
CA VAL A 631 -3.51 -9.11 25.51
C VAL A 631 -3.99 -9.49 24.12
N TRP A 632 -4.31 -8.52 23.25
CA TRP A 632 -4.76 -8.78 21.88
C TRP A 632 -3.75 -9.58 21.07
N ARG A 633 -2.48 -9.19 21.14
CA ARG A 633 -1.40 -9.91 20.45
C ARG A 633 -1.27 -11.37 20.92
N HIS A 634 -1.28 -11.58 22.23
CA HIS A 634 -1.21 -12.95 22.78
C HIS A 634 -2.48 -13.76 22.53
N LEU A 635 -3.64 -13.10 22.53
CA LEU A 635 -4.91 -13.75 22.18
C LEU A 635 -4.88 -14.30 20.74
N LEU A 636 -4.39 -13.51 19.78
CA LEU A 636 -4.23 -13.97 18.41
C LEU A 636 -3.23 -15.12 18.28
N ASP A 637 -2.07 -15.00 18.93
CA ASP A 637 -1.04 -16.03 18.88
C ASP A 637 -1.54 -17.34 19.49
N LEU A 638 -2.11 -17.30 20.69
CA LEU A 638 -2.60 -18.48 21.41
C LEU A 638 -3.78 -19.17 20.71
N THR A 639 -4.58 -18.40 19.95
CA THR A 639 -5.75 -18.93 19.25
C THR A 639 -5.40 -19.62 17.93
N PHE A 640 -4.34 -19.16 17.24
CA PHE A 640 -4.14 -19.57 15.85
C PHE A 640 -2.78 -20.20 15.54
N ARG A 641 -1.79 -20.14 16.45
CA ARG A 641 -0.40 -20.55 16.16
C ARG A 641 -0.21 -22.01 15.82
N ASP A 642 -1.06 -22.87 16.33
CA ASP A 642 -0.96 -24.33 16.23
C ASP A 642 -1.71 -24.91 15.02
N GLU A 643 -2.74 -24.23 14.51
CA GLU A 643 -3.46 -24.64 13.29
C GLU A 643 -3.01 -23.94 12.03
N LEU A 644 -2.49 -22.70 12.13
CA LEU A 644 -2.12 -21.94 10.94
C LEU A 644 -0.61 -22.03 10.63
N PRO A 645 -0.24 -22.18 9.34
CA PRO A 645 1.13 -21.99 8.88
C PRO A 645 1.68 -20.64 9.34
N GLU A 646 3.00 -20.57 9.59
CA GLU A 646 3.65 -19.36 10.14
C GLU A 646 3.35 -18.11 9.30
N GLU A 647 3.38 -18.25 7.98
CA GLU A 647 3.12 -17.19 7.00
C GLU A 647 1.65 -16.73 6.95
N GLN A 648 0.74 -17.53 7.53
CA GLN A 648 -0.71 -17.24 7.57
C GLN A 648 -1.21 -16.87 8.97
N ARG A 649 -0.32 -16.76 9.96
CA ARG A 649 -0.68 -16.34 11.32
C ARG A 649 -1.06 -14.86 11.34
N PRO A 650 -2.02 -14.47 12.18
CA PRO A 650 -2.46 -13.08 12.26
C PRO A 650 -1.34 -12.17 12.78
N SER A 651 -1.09 -11.08 12.06
CA SER A 651 -0.22 -9.98 12.51
C SER A 651 -1.02 -8.82 13.12
N GLY A 652 -2.36 -8.84 13.01
CA GLY A 652 -3.29 -7.81 13.44
C GLY A 652 -4.37 -7.55 12.39
N GLY A 653 -4.94 -6.34 12.38
CA GLY A 653 -5.90 -5.92 11.36
C GLY A 653 -7.37 -6.19 11.68
N ALA A 654 -8.26 -5.50 10.94
CA ALA A 654 -9.69 -5.48 11.24
C ALA A 654 -10.39 -6.81 10.91
N ARG A 655 -9.89 -7.60 9.97
CA ARG A 655 -10.41 -8.94 9.67
C ARG A 655 -10.33 -9.84 10.90
N TRP A 656 -9.20 -9.85 11.59
CA TRP A 656 -8.99 -10.67 12.77
C TRP A 656 -9.87 -10.26 13.95
N PHE A 657 -10.26 -8.98 14.04
CA PHE A 657 -11.29 -8.56 15.00
C PHE A 657 -12.64 -9.22 14.70
N GLU A 658 -13.03 -9.31 13.44
CA GLU A 658 -14.29 -9.97 13.07
C GLU A 658 -14.21 -11.48 13.30
N VAL A 659 -13.08 -12.12 13.01
CA VAL A 659 -12.86 -13.54 13.32
C VAL A 659 -13.00 -13.80 14.82
N VAL A 660 -12.21 -13.09 15.63
CA VAL A 660 -12.23 -13.26 17.10
C VAL A 660 -13.59 -12.88 17.69
N ARG A 661 -14.26 -11.83 17.19
CA ARG A 661 -15.62 -11.50 17.60
C ARG A 661 -16.60 -12.66 17.38
N GLY A 662 -16.50 -13.35 16.25
CA GLY A 662 -17.29 -14.57 16.00
C GLY A 662 -16.96 -15.69 16.97
N LEU A 663 -15.69 -15.96 17.19
CA LEU A 663 -15.20 -16.98 18.12
C LEU A 663 -15.59 -16.71 19.57
N LEU A 664 -15.60 -15.44 19.99
CA LEU A 664 -15.99 -15.06 21.36
C LEU A 664 -17.43 -15.45 21.72
N GLU A 665 -18.31 -15.57 20.74
CA GLU A 665 -19.69 -16.04 20.95
C GLU A 665 -19.79 -17.58 21.05
N GLU A 666 -18.72 -18.31 20.67
CA GLU A 666 -18.65 -19.77 20.63
C GLU A 666 -17.54 -20.29 21.58
N PRO A 667 -17.79 -20.38 22.90
CA PRO A 667 -16.73 -20.67 23.89
C PRO A 667 -16.01 -22.02 23.73
N GLU A 668 -16.60 -22.96 23.02
CA GLU A 668 -16.08 -24.31 22.75
C GLU A 668 -15.64 -24.47 21.27
N ASP A 669 -15.45 -23.37 20.51
CA ASP A 669 -14.94 -23.47 19.13
C ASP A 669 -13.56 -24.12 19.14
N PRO A 670 -13.27 -25.05 18.21
CA PRO A 670 -11.98 -25.74 18.14
C PRO A 670 -10.76 -24.83 17.99
N PHE A 671 -10.88 -23.60 17.49
CA PHE A 671 -9.75 -22.65 17.46
C PHE A 671 -9.27 -22.21 18.86
N TRP A 672 -10.05 -22.45 19.92
CA TRP A 672 -9.59 -22.19 21.28
C TRP A 672 -8.69 -23.29 21.83
N ASP A 673 -8.69 -24.50 21.23
CA ASP A 673 -7.97 -25.67 21.72
C ASP A 673 -6.55 -25.73 21.13
N ASP A 674 -5.50 -25.58 21.94
CA ASP A 674 -4.13 -25.82 21.48
C ASP A 674 -3.93 -27.32 21.21
N ILE A 675 -4.08 -27.75 19.96
CA ILE A 675 -3.99 -29.15 19.52
C ILE A 675 -2.62 -29.80 19.83
N THR A 676 -1.63 -29.04 20.28
CA THR A 676 -0.31 -29.56 20.67
C THR A 676 -0.28 -29.99 22.13
N THR A 677 -1.31 -29.63 22.93
CA THR A 677 -1.44 -30.02 24.34
C THR A 677 -2.43 -31.19 24.50
N PRO A 678 -2.40 -31.94 25.62
CA PRO A 678 -3.38 -32.99 25.89
C PRO A 678 -4.66 -32.46 26.59
N GLU A 679 -4.66 -31.25 27.10
CA GLU A 679 -5.77 -30.56 27.71
C GLU A 679 -6.66 -29.98 26.62
N LEU A 680 -7.95 -29.89 26.85
CA LEU A 680 -8.92 -29.23 25.97
C LEU A 680 -9.16 -27.82 26.52
N GLU A 681 -8.65 -26.82 25.81
CA GLU A 681 -8.81 -25.44 26.18
C GLU A 681 -10.12 -24.85 25.63
N THR A 682 -10.66 -23.88 26.36
CA THR A 682 -11.83 -23.11 25.99
C THR A 682 -11.48 -21.64 25.78
N ARG A 683 -12.42 -20.85 25.24
CA ARG A 683 -12.27 -19.40 25.13
C ARG A 683 -11.75 -18.76 26.43
N ASP A 684 -12.35 -19.15 27.57
CA ASP A 684 -12.01 -18.51 28.86
C ASP A 684 -10.61 -18.91 29.32
N ASP A 685 -10.17 -20.13 29.02
CA ASP A 685 -8.78 -20.59 29.30
C ASP A 685 -7.78 -19.78 28.47
N ILE A 686 -8.03 -19.58 27.17
CA ILE A 686 -7.18 -18.80 26.29
C ILE A 686 -7.16 -17.31 26.67
N LEU A 687 -8.30 -16.73 27.07
CA LEU A 687 -8.36 -15.35 27.56
C LEU A 687 -7.56 -15.15 28.85
N VAL A 688 -7.57 -16.12 29.77
CA VAL A 688 -6.73 -16.10 30.99
C VAL A 688 -5.26 -16.19 30.62
N SER A 689 -4.88 -17.14 29.74
CA SER A 689 -3.49 -17.32 29.29
C SER A 689 -2.97 -16.07 28.56
N ALA A 690 -3.80 -15.42 27.77
CA ALA A 690 -3.44 -14.17 27.09
C ALA A 690 -3.19 -13.00 28.08
N LEU A 691 -3.93 -12.94 29.18
CA LEU A 691 -3.66 -11.98 30.27
C LEU A 691 -2.35 -12.28 31.00
N GLU A 692 -2.05 -13.57 31.27
CA GLU A 692 -0.82 -13.99 31.93
C GLU A 692 0.41 -13.71 31.07
N GLU A 693 0.35 -14.03 29.77
CA GLU A 693 1.45 -13.76 28.86
C GLU A 693 1.65 -12.24 28.60
N ALA A 694 0.56 -11.47 28.52
CA ALA A 694 0.64 -10.02 28.42
C ALA A 694 1.28 -9.38 29.66
N GLU A 695 0.94 -9.86 30.87
CA GLU A 695 1.59 -9.42 32.12
C GLU A 695 3.09 -9.71 32.08
N ALA A 696 3.46 -10.92 31.76
CA ALA A 696 4.87 -11.33 31.69
C ALA A 696 5.68 -10.53 30.67
N GLU A 697 5.12 -10.26 29.49
CA GLU A 697 5.73 -9.42 28.47
C GLU A 697 5.90 -7.97 28.92
N LEU A 698 4.82 -7.34 29.42
CA LEU A 698 4.86 -5.96 29.86
C LEU A 698 5.85 -5.75 30.99
N ASN A 699 5.92 -6.70 31.91
CA ASN A 699 6.91 -6.74 32.97
C ASN A 699 8.34 -6.78 32.42
N ALA A 700 8.59 -7.66 31.44
CA ALA A 700 9.91 -7.82 30.82
C ALA A 700 10.33 -6.57 30.03
N LEU A 701 9.42 -5.93 29.31
CA LEU A 701 9.71 -4.78 28.46
C LEU A 701 9.73 -3.46 29.22
N LEU A 702 8.83 -3.24 30.17
CA LEU A 702 8.56 -1.94 30.80
C LEU A 702 8.85 -1.90 32.31
N GLY A 703 9.06 -3.07 32.95
CA GLY A 703 9.33 -3.21 34.39
C GLY A 703 8.09 -3.52 35.22
N ASP A 704 8.29 -3.80 36.52
CA ASP A 704 7.32 -4.39 37.44
C ASP A 704 6.19 -3.44 37.88
N ASP A 705 6.20 -2.15 37.50
CA ASP A 705 5.18 -1.20 37.87
C ASP A 705 4.17 -1.03 36.73
N PRO A 706 2.92 -1.54 36.88
CA PRO A 706 1.90 -1.40 35.85
C PRO A 706 1.52 0.05 35.49
N ASP A 707 1.82 1.03 36.34
CA ASP A 707 1.61 2.44 36.02
C ASP A 707 2.56 2.95 34.92
N ASP A 708 3.64 2.22 34.65
CA ASP A 708 4.61 2.50 33.58
C ASP A 708 4.24 1.85 32.24
N TRP A 709 3.20 1.03 32.14
CA TRP A 709 2.82 0.26 30.94
C TRP A 709 1.99 1.08 29.93
N ALA A 710 2.38 2.33 29.77
CA ALA A 710 1.71 3.24 28.86
C ALA A 710 1.93 2.84 27.38
N TRP A 711 0.89 2.87 26.55
CA TRP A 711 0.89 2.48 25.14
C TRP A 711 2.05 3.10 24.34
N GLY A 712 2.31 4.40 24.48
CA GLY A 712 3.38 5.09 23.77
C GLY A 712 4.81 4.66 24.14
N ARG A 713 5.00 3.78 25.13
CA ARG A 713 6.29 3.13 25.41
C ARG A 713 6.48 1.83 24.64
N LEU A 714 5.39 1.25 24.16
CA LEU A 714 5.38 0.04 23.32
C LEU A 714 5.27 0.41 21.84
N HIS A 715 4.39 1.33 21.53
CA HIS A 715 4.09 1.75 20.16
C HIS A 715 4.86 3.01 19.80
N THR A 716 5.98 2.84 19.13
CA THR A 716 6.86 3.90 18.64
C THR A 716 6.90 3.92 17.12
N ALA A 717 6.92 5.11 16.52
CA ALA A 717 7.15 5.23 15.09
C ALA A 717 8.67 5.16 14.81
N GLU A 718 9.08 4.18 14.04
CA GLU A 718 10.44 4.05 13.53
C GLU A 718 10.48 4.55 12.10
N PHE A 719 11.35 5.54 11.83
CA PHE A 719 11.50 6.14 10.50
C PHE A 719 12.80 5.65 9.91
N GLU A 720 12.72 4.63 9.09
CA GLU A 720 13.87 3.99 8.47
C GLU A 720 14.02 4.39 7.00
N ASN A 721 15.27 4.46 6.53
CA ASN A 721 15.54 4.60 5.11
C ASN A 721 15.29 3.25 4.43
N GLN A 722 14.44 3.23 3.39
CA GLN A 722 14.03 1.99 2.70
C GLN A 722 15.18 1.13 2.18
N THR A 723 16.37 1.70 1.98
CA THR A 723 17.49 1.00 1.35
C THR A 723 18.59 0.61 2.35
N PHE A 724 18.79 1.40 3.39
CA PHE A 724 19.93 1.22 4.29
C PHE A 724 19.53 1.06 5.77
N GLY A 725 18.24 1.06 6.09
CA GLY A 725 17.71 0.91 7.44
C GLY A 725 17.82 2.16 8.31
#